data_19376369e60aa32a54044c388317bb24
#
_entry.id   19376369e60aa32a54044c388317bb24
#
_cell.length_a   1.000
_cell.length_b   1.000
_cell.length_c   1.000
_cell.angle_alpha   90.00
_cell.angle_beta   90.00
_cell.angle_gamma   90.00
#
_symmetry.space_group_name_H-M   'P 1'
#
loop_
_entity.id
_entity.type
_entity.pdbx_description
1 polymer ?
#
loop_
_entity_poly.entity_id
_entity_poly.type
_entity_poly.pdbx_seq_one_letter_code
_entity_poly.pdbx_strand_id
1 'polypeptide(L)'
;MNNNLNNQAVPTLEEIESIYEDILRSESRTNEENDLEILREFYKRFRKEENKREESKSENAIIKEYRKYLKNEENEQKKLIEELENLISYEKFFLEIERKRNQKYYNSNFYGSNEATRYRVDKINSYSKELREIINNSPDAWRYYYHRQLINDIQTGYNQDLVEVEYVIQAKRKIIESLKQSTSVYIIGHLGSGKTQMAKEAAIEFTLENIIQEELEDQMEKWFLKNQNASEDEAIEKFSELNIDSRNYYKNLLKEGNQAELEKIYPYFISGSYNLTYEDMFVEKTLSLEKTSSDETNLELIDEVIDQYFAWLKSHELELENLPPQKQEIIKGKVWDSISEIFIARNSIYGTVVKKIEREILLAVRNGRPVIIDELNTIAMQNLIGLNDILQSKFGAKAYVTGIGPVTIKKGFGLIGTGNLSTDLVSYEGTNELNPAFKSRFLTIEYNYVNQNTVGSLKNQTDSEKNELFRIMLVRLADNNGNLHLPTPTRSLEEIFRLAQLSKVSQEVFMGRRISTEKESSTEDVPELKESVLSLRNVLRILDNWNLGEEKDLTLALWDGFISSITNPKDQAYILSQAVRFGFFKESEGWSINKANLGKVVQEYDEIRTRPYQYIRGEIETLSYLDLIKIIFGPAPERKELPDFLKAIDNGENKISVEEYEQLDERLNQLEHSKYLIDYIIDMENNRK
;
A
#
# COMPACT_ATOMS: atom_id res chain seq x y z
N MET A 1 -55.02 -19.44 -44.10
CA MET A 1 -54.10 -18.33 -44.26
C MET A 1 -53.06 -18.46 -43.15
N ASN A 2 -51.89 -18.56 -43.53
CA ASN A 2 -50.72 -19.12 -42.85
C ASN A 2 -50.39 -18.48 -41.49
N ASN A 3 -50.40 -19.31 -40.47
CA ASN A 3 -49.66 -19.08 -39.26
C ASN A 3 -48.19 -19.49 -39.48
N ASN A 4 -47.32 -18.56 -39.75
CA ASN A 4 -45.90 -18.73 -39.61
C ASN A 4 -45.55 -18.47 -38.12
N LEU A 5 -45.57 -19.49 -37.31
CA LEU A 5 -44.91 -19.54 -36.03
C LEU A 5 -43.41 -19.66 -36.35
N ASN A 6 -42.67 -18.67 -36.01
CA ASN A 6 -41.20 -18.64 -36.03
C ASN A 6 -40.67 -19.80 -35.17
N ASN A 7 -40.29 -20.91 -35.80
CA ASN A 7 -39.36 -21.86 -35.22
C ASN A 7 -37.98 -21.19 -35.21
N GLN A 8 -37.68 -20.48 -34.15
CA GLN A 8 -36.29 -20.15 -33.87
C GLN A 8 -35.62 -21.47 -33.49
N ALA A 9 -34.72 -21.94 -34.34
CA ALA A 9 -33.94 -23.14 -34.07
C ALA A 9 -33.10 -22.88 -32.82
N VAL A 10 -33.22 -23.76 -31.83
CA VAL A 10 -32.37 -23.75 -30.64
C VAL A 10 -30.93 -23.92 -31.09
N PRO A 11 -29.97 -23.10 -30.64
CA PRO A 11 -28.59 -23.19 -31.07
C PRO A 11 -28.04 -24.61 -30.86
N THR A 12 -27.19 -25.06 -31.74
CA THR A 12 -26.58 -26.40 -31.66
C THR A 12 -25.47 -26.38 -30.60
N LEU A 13 -25.15 -27.57 -30.08
CA LEU A 13 -24.04 -27.70 -29.12
C LEU A 13 -22.71 -27.17 -29.69
N GLU A 14 -22.45 -27.43 -30.98
CA GLU A 14 -21.26 -26.97 -31.67
C GLU A 14 -21.19 -25.43 -31.76
N GLU A 15 -22.31 -24.75 -31.95
CA GLU A 15 -22.39 -23.30 -31.95
C GLU A 15 -22.10 -22.73 -30.57
N ILE A 16 -22.66 -23.33 -29.52
CA ILE A 16 -22.43 -22.91 -28.12
C ILE A 16 -20.96 -23.17 -27.68
N GLU A 17 -20.39 -24.33 -28.08
CA GLU A 17 -18.98 -24.65 -27.81
C GLU A 17 -18.04 -23.66 -28.48
N SER A 18 -18.27 -23.35 -29.75
CA SER A 18 -17.46 -22.38 -30.52
C SER A 18 -17.45 -21.00 -29.87
N ILE A 19 -18.60 -20.57 -29.41
CA ILE A 19 -18.75 -19.30 -28.74
C ILE A 19 -17.99 -19.31 -27.41
N TYR A 20 -18.08 -20.41 -26.65
CA TYR A 20 -17.42 -20.56 -25.38
C TYR A 20 -15.90 -20.63 -25.52
N GLU A 21 -15.39 -21.32 -26.52
CA GLU A 21 -13.96 -21.32 -26.85
C GLU A 21 -13.45 -19.90 -27.18
N ASP A 22 -14.22 -19.11 -27.91
CA ASP A 22 -13.85 -17.72 -28.21
C ASP A 22 -13.82 -16.84 -26.97
N ILE A 23 -14.66 -17.14 -25.97
CA ILE A 23 -14.61 -16.43 -24.67
C ILE A 23 -13.39 -16.84 -23.90
N LEU A 24 -13.16 -18.13 -23.75
CA LEU A 24 -12.01 -18.66 -23.03
C LEU A 24 -10.72 -18.09 -23.62
N ARG A 25 -10.64 -17.96 -24.94
CA ARG A 25 -9.53 -17.29 -25.63
C ARG A 25 -9.45 -15.80 -25.31
N SER A 26 -10.58 -15.10 -25.24
CA SER A 26 -10.61 -13.66 -24.91
C SER A 26 -10.28 -13.36 -23.45
N GLU A 27 -10.60 -14.29 -22.55
CA GLU A 27 -10.36 -14.18 -21.10
C GLU A 27 -9.07 -14.89 -20.64
N SER A 28 -8.31 -15.52 -21.56
CA SER A 28 -7.04 -16.22 -21.32
C SER A 28 -7.09 -17.25 -20.18
N ARG A 29 -8.11 -18.11 -20.16
CA ARG A 29 -8.31 -19.12 -19.09
C ARG A 29 -7.72 -20.48 -19.44
N THR A 30 -7.20 -21.19 -18.46
CA THR A 30 -6.38 -22.42 -18.61
C THR A 30 -7.07 -23.74 -18.28
N ASN A 31 -8.39 -23.77 -17.98
CA ASN A 31 -9.12 -25.00 -17.64
C ASN A 31 -10.19 -25.40 -18.69
N GLU A 32 -9.87 -25.20 -19.94
CA GLU A 32 -10.79 -25.29 -21.09
C GLU A 32 -11.50 -26.64 -21.23
N GLU A 33 -10.80 -27.77 -21.06
CA GLU A 33 -11.37 -29.10 -21.30
C GLU A 33 -12.46 -29.50 -20.29
N ASN A 34 -12.26 -29.14 -19.02
CA ASN A 34 -13.19 -29.49 -17.96
C ASN A 34 -14.48 -28.66 -18.06
N ASP A 35 -14.35 -27.39 -18.36
CA ASP A 35 -15.46 -26.46 -18.48
C ASP A 35 -16.33 -26.77 -19.70
N LEU A 36 -15.72 -27.16 -20.83
CA LEU A 36 -16.41 -27.59 -22.03
C LEU A 36 -17.17 -28.91 -21.83
N GLU A 37 -16.61 -29.87 -21.08
CA GLU A 37 -17.26 -31.14 -20.78
C GLU A 37 -18.52 -30.93 -19.94
N ILE A 38 -18.47 -30.04 -18.97
CA ILE A 38 -19.59 -29.68 -18.12
C ILE A 38 -20.68 -28.92 -18.91
N LEU A 39 -20.27 -28.01 -19.80
CA LEU A 39 -21.18 -27.33 -20.72
C LEU A 39 -21.92 -28.34 -21.62
N ARG A 40 -21.19 -29.32 -22.17
CA ARG A 40 -21.77 -30.39 -23.02
C ARG A 40 -22.80 -31.22 -22.26
N GLU A 41 -22.52 -31.57 -21.02
CA GLU A 41 -23.45 -32.32 -20.19
C GLU A 41 -24.68 -31.50 -19.81
N PHE A 42 -24.50 -30.26 -19.43
CA PHE A 42 -25.57 -29.29 -19.17
C PHE A 42 -26.50 -29.15 -20.39
N TYR A 43 -25.92 -28.90 -21.56
CA TYR A 43 -26.69 -28.77 -22.82
C TYR A 43 -27.46 -30.06 -23.16
N LYS A 44 -26.84 -31.22 -23.05
CA LYS A 44 -27.51 -32.52 -23.32
C LYS A 44 -28.70 -32.73 -22.39
N ARG A 45 -28.59 -32.28 -21.15
CA ARG A 45 -29.66 -32.40 -20.18
C ARG A 45 -30.83 -31.50 -20.48
N PHE A 46 -30.61 -30.24 -20.78
CA PHE A 46 -31.63 -29.29 -21.18
C PHE A 46 -32.36 -29.74 -22.45
N ARG A 47 -31.64 -30.22 -23.45
CA ARG A 47 -32.24 -30.78 -24.67
C ARG A 47 -33.11 -32.00 -24.41
N LYS A 48 -32.74 -32.88 -23.48
CA LYS A 48 -33.54 -34.04 -23.11
C LYS A 48 -34.84 -33.63 -22.40
N GLU A 49 -34.83 -32.58 -21.66
CA GLU A 49 -35.98 -32.02 -20.95
C GLU A 49 -36.95 -31.30 -21.95
N GLU A 50 -36.40 -30.52 -22.86
CA GLU A 50 -37.21 -29.83 -23.88
C GLU A 50 -38.03 -30.78 -24.73
N ASN A 51 -37.48 -31.92 -25.10
CA ASN A 51 -38.17 -32.96 -25.87
C ASN A 51 -39.30 -33.66 -25.09
N LYS A 52 -39.42 -33.47 -23.78
CA LYS A 52 -40.47 -34.05 -22.94
C LYS A 52 -41.65 -33.10 -22.66
N ARG A 53 -41.62 -31.84 -23.12
CA ARG A 53 -42.57 -30.78 -22.77
C ARG A 53 -43.44 -30.37 -23.94
N GLU A 54 -44.75 -30.36 -23.74
CA GLU A 54 -45.74 -29.85 -24.75
C GLU A 54 -45.81 -28.31 -24.77
N GLU A 55 -45.37 -27.62 -23.67
CA GLU A 55 -45.26 -26.17 -23.59
C GLU A 55 -43.90 -25.83 -22.92
N SER A 56 -42.83 -25.82 -23.69
CA SER A 56 -41.51 -25.52 -23.16
C SER A 56 -41.23 -24.02 -23.20
N LYS A 57 -40.89 -23.44 -22.02
CA LYS A 57 -40.05 -22.25 -22.07
C LYS A 57 -38.74 -22.65 -22.72
N SER A 58 -38.28 -21.86 -23.68
CA SER A 58 -37.01 -22.12 -24.31
C SER A 58 -35.91 -22.17 -23.23
N GLU A 59 -34.92 -23.00 -23.45
CA GLU A 59 -33.69 -23.11 -22.62
C GLU A 59 -33.16 -21.73 -22.22
N ASN A 60 -33.16 -20.80 -23.18
CA ASN A 60 -32.81 -19.42 -23.00
C ASN A 60 -33.69 -18.65 -21.99
N ALA A 61 -34.95 -18.97 -21.87
CA ALA A 61 -35.83 -18.31 -20.90
C ALA A 61 -35.48 -18.73 -19.46
N ILE A 62 -35.15 -20.01 -19.25
CA ILE A 62 -34.74 -20.52 -17.93
C ILE A 62 -33.37 -19.95 -17.55
N ILE A 63 -32.40 -19.97 -18.46
CA ILE A 63 -31.09 -19.37 -18.24
C ILE A 63 -31.22 -17.87 -17.96
N LYS A 64 -32.10 -17.17 -18.69
CA LYS A 64 -32.35 -15.74 -18.48
C LYS A 64 -32.98 -15.43 -17.10
N GLU A 65 -33.91 -16.27 -16.65
CA GLU A 65 -34.49 -16.16 -15.31
C GLU A 65 -33.45 -16.44 -14.23
N TYR A 66 -32.63 -17.47 -14.41
CA TYR A 66 -31.54 -17.76 -13.49
C TYR A 66 -30.53 -16.63 -13.39
N ARG A 67 -30.11 -16.09 -14.54
CA ARG A 67 -29.24 -14.92 -14.57
C ARG A 67 -29.83 -13.73 -13.82
N LYS A 68 -31.12 -13.47 -14.04
CA LYS A 68 -31.82 -12.39 -13.34
C LYS A 68 -31.82 -12.61 -11.84
N TYR A 69 -32.07 -13.84 -11.40
CA TYR A 69 -31.98 -14.22 -10.00
C TYR A 69 -30.57 -13.99 -9.43
N LEU A 70 -29.53 -14.55 -10.08
CA LEU A 70 -28.15 -14.40 -9.62
C LEU A 70 -27.71 -12.93 -9.57
N LYS A 71 -28.11 -12.14 -10.58
CA LYS A 71 -27.80 -10.71 -10.60
C LYS A 71 -28.50 -9.93 -9.48
N ASN A 72 -29.73 -10.30 -9.16
CA ASN A 72 -30.45 -9.70 -8.04
C ASN A 72 -29.80 -10.07 -6.70
N GLU A 73 -29.50 -11.35 -6.49
CA GLU A 73 -28.82 -11.84 -5.28
C GLU A 73 -27.44 -11.19 -5.12
N GLU A 74 -26.66 -11.12 -6.20
CA GLU A 74 -25.36 -10.43 -6.19
C GLU A 74 -25.50 -8.95 -5.81
N ASN A 75 -26.50 -8.26 -6.36
CA ASN A 75 -26.74 -6.85 -6.05
C ASN A 75 -27.19 -6.65 -4.60
N GLU A 76 -28.04 -7.55 -4.07
CA GLU A 76 -28.44 -7.52 -2.67
C GLU A 76 -27.26 -7.75 -1.72
N GLN A 77 -26.37 -8.70 -2.04
CA GLN A 77 -25.18 -8.95 -1.24
C GLN A 77 -24.20 -7.77 -1.29
N LYS A 78 -23.99 -7.18 -2.46
CA LYS A 78 -23.17 -5.96 -2.60
C LYS A 78 -23.74 -4.83 -1.75
N LYS A 79 -25.03 -4.58 -1.86
CA LYS A 79 -25.71 -3.53 -1.13
C LYS A 79 -25.60 -3.74 0.38
N LEU A 80 -25.81 -4.96 0.86
CA LEU A 80 -25.69 -5.29 2.27
C LEU A 80 -24.26 -5.09 2.80
N ILE A 81 -23.24 -5.46 2.03
CA ILE A 81 -21.83 -5.19 2.39
C ILE A 81 -21.60 -3.68 2.52
N GLU A 82 -22.05 -2.90 1.54
CA GLU A 82 -21.89 -1.44 1.54
C GLU A 82 -22.63 -0.78 2.69
N GLU A 83 -23.85 -1.24 3.01
CA GLU A 83 -24.63 -0.77 4.15
C GLU A 83 -23.91 -1.04 5.48
N LEU A 84 -23.38 -2.25 5.67
CA LEU A 84 -22.66 -2.60 6.90
C LEU A 84 -21.35 -1.79 7.04
N GLU A 85 -20.61 -1.58 5.96
CA GLU A 85 -19.42 -0.76 5.98
C GLU A 85 -19.75 0.71 6.29
N ASN A 86 -20.85 1.23 5.76
CA ASN A 86 -21.33 2.58 6.06
C ASN A 86 -21.77 2.69 7.53
N LEU A 87 -22.48 1.71 8.07
CA LEU A 87 -22.85 1.67 9.49
C LEU A 87 -21.61 1.62 10.40
N ILE A 88 -20.63 0.80 10.08
CA ILE A 88 -19.36 0.74 10.82
C ILE A 88 -18.64 2.10 10.77
N SER A 89 -18.63 2.75 9.62
CA SER A 89 -18.01 4.06 9.44
C SER A 89 -18.74 5.14 10.22
N TYR A 90 -20.06 5.14 10.20
CA TYR A 90 -20.91 6.05 10.97
C TYR A 90 -20.68 5.91 12.49
N GLU A 91 -20.70 4.68 13.01
CA GLU A 91 -20.47 4.45 14.44
C GLU A 91 -19.04 4.83 14.86
N LYS A 92 -18.04 4.58 14.02
CA LYS A 92 -16.66 5.02 14.28
C LYS A 92 -16.54 6.54 14.32
N PHE A 93 -17.22 7.25 13.43
CA PHE A 93 -17.24 8.72 13.40
C PHE A 93 -17.79 9.30 14.70
N PHE A 94 -18.97 8.84 15.14
CA PHE A 94 -19.57 9.33 16.39
C PHE A 94 -18.82 8.87 17.64
N LEU A 95 -18.18 7.69 17.61
CA LEU A 95 -17.29 7.24 18.67
C LEU A 95 -16.12 8.23 18.88
N GLU A 96 -15.57 8.74 17.79
CA GLU A 96 -14.48 9.72 17.88
C GLU A 96 -14.95 11.07 18.43
N ILE A 97 -16.15 11.53 18.05
CA ILE A 97 -16.78 12.74 18.62
C ILE A 97 -16.99 12.58 20.14
N GLU A 98 -17.49 11.43 20.58
CA GLU A 98 -17.71 11.16 22.00
C GLU A 98 -16.39 11.09 22.78
N ARG A 99 -15.35 10.47 22.21
CA ARG A 99 -14.00 10.47 22.78
C ARG A 99 -13.46 11.88 22.98
N LYS A 100 -13.60 12.75 21.99
CA LYS A 100 -13.20 14.17 22.08
C LYS A 100 -13.97 14.92 23.18
N ARG A 101 -15.28 14.70 23.29
CA ARG A 101 -16.11 15.30 24.34
C ARG A 101 -15.63 14.85 25.73
N ASN A 102 -15.38 13.56 25.90
CA ASN A 102 -14.93 13.01 27.18
C ASN A 102 -13.55 13.56 27.59
N GLN A 103 -12.62 13.71 26.67
CA GLN A 103 -11.32 14.34 26.94
C GLN A 103 -11.47 15.79 27.39
N LYS A 104 -12.37 16.56 26.79
CA LYS A 104 -12.58 17.98 27.09
C LYS A 104 -13.20 18.20 28.47
N TYR A 105 -14.15 17.36 28.89
CA TYR A 105 -14.93 17.56 30.12
C TYR A 105 -14.31 16.91 31.35
N TYR A 106 -13.57 15.81 31.21
CA TYR A 106 -13.14 15.03 32.40
C TYR A 106 -11.64 15.12 32.69
N ASN A 107 -10.84 15.75 31.84
CA ASN A 107 -9.38 15.86 32.01
C ASN A 107 -8.70 14.52 32.40
N SER A 108 -9.40 13.41 32.18
CA SER A 108 -9.00 12.08 32.63
C SER A 108 -8.68 11.22 31.41
N ASN A 109 -7.55 10.52 31.50
CA ASN A 109 -7.11 9.51 30.54
C ASN A 109 -8.01 8.24 30.53
N PHE A 110 -9.20 8.30 31.05
CA PHE A 110 -10.13 7.18 31.13
C PHE A 110 -10.84 6.99 29.79
N TYR A 111 -10.15 6.35 28.90
CA TYR A 111 -10.75 5.79 27.70
C TYR A 111 -11.59 4.59 28.10
N GLY A 112 -12.90 4.72 28.22
CA GLY A 112 -13.72 3.53 28.18
C GLY A 112 -14.80 3.32 29.21
N SER A 113 -15.17 4.29 30.02
CA SER A 113 -16.24 4.07 31.03
C SER A 113 -17.55 4.83 30.74
N ASN A 114 -17.68 5.51 29.62
CA ASN A 114 -18.95 6.12 29.26
C ASN A 114 -19.83 5.09 28.55
N GLU A 115 -21.06 4.93 28.98
CA GLU A 115 -22.05 4.01 28.43
C GLU A 115 -22.26 4.21 26.92
N ALA A 116 -22.26 5.47 26.46
CA ALA A 116 -22.38 5.81 25.05
C ALA A 116 -21.17 5.29 24.21
N THR A 117 -19.96 5.45 24.71
CA THR A 117 -18.74 4.93 24.03
C THR A 117 -18.77 3.41 23.93
N ARG A 118 -19.20 2.73 24.99
CA ARG A 118 -19.31 1.27 25.02
C ARG A 118 -20.39 0.79 24.06
N TYR A 119 -21.54 1.43 24.02
CA TYR A 119 -22.61 1.13 23.09
C TYR A 119 -22.16 1.18 21.62
N ARG A 120 -21.40 2.21 21.24
CA ARG A 120 -20.88 2.32 19.87
C ARG A 120 -19.84 1.26 19.53
N VAL A 121 -18.95 0.94 20.47
CA VAL A 121 -17.98 -0.15 20.29
C VAL A 121 -18.69 -1.49 20.11
N ASP A 122 -19.74 -1.75 20.88
CA ASP A 122 -20.53 -2.98 20.76
C ASP A 122 -21.26 -3.05 19.40
N LYS A 123 -21.82 -1.93 18.91
CA LYS A 123 -22.40 -1.86 17.56
C LYS A 123 -21.36 -2.13 16.46
N ILE A 124 -20.20 -1.48 16.51
CA ILE A 124 -19.11 -1.69 15.56
C ILE A 124 -18.72 -3.17 15.51
N ASN A 125 -18.57 -3.80 16.68
CA ASN A 125 -18.23 -5.22 16.76
C ASN A 125 -19.31 -6.11 16.19
N SER A 126 -20.59 -5.80 16.44
CA SER A 126 -21.74 -6.53 15.90
C SER A 126 -21.77 -6.47 14.37
N TYR A 127 -21.71 -5.27 13.79
CA TYR A 127 -21.72 -5.09 12.33
C TYR A 127 -20.48 -5.72 11.67
N SER A 128 -19.31 -5.63 12.30
CA SER A 128 -18.10 -6.26 11.79
C SER A 128 -18.18 -7.79 11.81
N LYS A 129 -18.88 -8.36 12.79
CA LYS A 129 -19.12 -9.80 12.85
C LYS A 129 -20.10 -10.23 11.76
N GLU A 130 -21.19 -9.51 11.59
CA GLU A 130 -22.19 -9.76 10.54
C GLU A 130 -21.58 -9.67 9.14
N LEU A 131 -20.78 -8.65 8.88
CA LEU A 131 -20.05 -8.49 7.63
C LEU A 131 -19.15 -9.71 7.32
N ARG A 132 -18.41 -10.20 8.32
CA ARG A 132 -17.58 -11.41 8.15
C ARG A 132 -18.43 -12.66 7.89
N GLU A 133 -19.56 -12.81 8.56
CA GLU A 133 -20.47 -13.93 8.34
C GLU A 133 -21.04 -13.92 6.93
N ILE A 134 -21.42 -12.76 6.40
CA ILE A 134 -21.91 -12.62 5.02
C ILE A 134 -20.80 -12.99 4.03
N ILE A 135 -19.59 -12.46 4.19
CA ILE A 135 -18.47 -12.74 3.30
C ILE A 135 -18.13 -14.24 3.30
N ASN A 136 -18.14 -14.87 4.47
CA ASN A 136 -17.76 -16.28 4.61
C ASN A 136 -18.85 -17.27 4.18
N ASN A 137 -20.10 -16.84 4.09
CA ASN A 137 -21.22 -17.72 3.78
C ASN A 137 -21.82 -17.49 2.39
N SER A 138 -21.50 -16.40 1.71
CA SER A 138 -22.01 -16.09 0.38
C SER A 138 -20.88 -16.04 -0.66
N PRO A 139 -20.93 -16.89 -1.70
CA PRO A 139 -19.95 -16.85 -2.80
C PRO A 139 -19.87 -15.50 -3.51
N ASP A 140 -21.02 -14.84 -3.69
CA ASP A 140 -21.10 -13.54 -4.36
C ASP A 140 -20.57 -12.41 -3.48
N ALA A 141 -20.87 -12.43 -2.17
CA ALA A 141 -20.32 -11.51 -1.19
C ALA A 141 -18.81 -11.68 -1.08
N TRP A 142 -18.31 -12.92 -1.00
CA TRP A 142 -16.90 -13.25 -0.96
C TRP A 142 -16.16 -12.68 -2.20
N ARG A 143 -16.69 -12.95 -3.40
CA ARG A 143 -16.12 -12.48 -4.65
C ARG A 143 -16.10 -10.96 -4.73
N TYR A 144 -17.20 -10.30 -4.42
CA TYR A 144 -17.31 -8.84 -4.46
C TYR A 144 -16.34 -8.18 -3.49
N TYR A 145 -16.28 -8.67 -2.25
CA TYR A 145 -15.42 -8.11 -1.21
C TYR A 145 -13.93 -8.24 -1.57
N TYR A 146 -13.49 -9.45 -1.89
CA TYR A 146 -12.08 -9.69 -2.19
C TYR A 146 -11.63 -9.15 -3.54
N HIS A 147 -12.52 -9.12 -4.55
CA HIS A 147 -12.23 -8.43 -5.80
C HIS A 147 -11.95 -6.94 -5.56
N ARG A 148 -12.83 -6.27 -4.81
CA ARG A 148 -12.64 -4.86 -4.47
C ARG A 148 -11.35 -4.63 -3.66
N GLN A 149 -11.04 -5.52 -2.71
CA GLN A 149 -9.80 -5.45 -1.95
C GLN A 149 -8.58 -5.61 -2.84
N LEU A 150 -8.57 -6.61 -3.75
CA LEU A 150 -7.47 -6.81 -4.68
C LEU A 150 -7.25 -5.60 -5.59
N ILE A 151 -8.31 -5.05 -6.16
CA ILE A 151 -8.21 -3.86 -7.01
C ILE A 151 -7.72 -2.64 -6.21
N ASN A 152 -8.12 -2.50 -4.97
CA ASN A 152 -7.61 -1.45 -4.10
C ASN A 152 -6.11 -1.65 -3.81
N ASP A 153 -5.67 -2.87 -3.52
CA ASP A 153 -4.25 -3.18 -3.31
C ASP A 153 -3.39 -2.84 -4.55
N ILE A 154 -3.93 -3.08 -5.74
CA ILE A 154 -3.22 -2.79 -7.01
C ILE A 154 -3.22 -1.29 -7.33
N GLN A 155 -4.32 -0.59 -7.06
CA GLN A 155 -4.53 0.78 -7.54
C GLN A 155 -4.21 1.87 -6.52
N THR A 156 -4.20 1.58 -5.21
CA THR A 156 -4.36 2.63 -4.22
C THR A 156 -3.72 2.45 -2.86
N GLY A 157 -2.50 1.99 -2.77
CA GLY A 157 -1.75 2.45 -1.60
C GLY A 157 -1.66 3.99 -1.67
N TYR A 158 -1.74 4.70 -0.56
CA TYR A 158 -1.44 6.14 -0.54
C TYR A 158 -0.05 6.41 -1.11
N ASN A 159 0.81 5.40 -1.11
CA ASN A 159 2.15 5.39 -1.67
C ASN A 159 2.37 4.31 -2.75
N GLN A 160 1.36 3.62 -3.21
CA GLN A 160 1.39 2.57 -4.24
C GLN A 160 2.30 1.35 -3.96
N ASP A 161 3.02 1.33 -2.84
CA ASP A 161 4.06 0.33 -2.56
C ASP A 161 3.74 -0.58 -1.36
N LEU A 162 2.65 -0.36 -0.65
CA LEU A 162 2.26 -1.14 0.52
C LEU A 162 0.97 -1.92 0.26
N VAL A 163 1.08 -3.24 0.20
CA VAL A 163 -0.08 -4.14 0.09
C VAL A 163 -0.68 -4.39 1.47
N GLU A 164 -1.99 -4.19 1.62
CA GLU A 164 -2.71 -4.31 2.87
C GLU A 164 -3.00 -5.77 3.26
N VAL A 165 -1.95 -6.53 3.58
CA VAL A 165 -2.08 -7.83 4.23
C VAL A 165 -2.39 -7.65 5.72
N GLU A 166 -2.90 -8.68 6.38
CA GLU A 166 -3.38 -8.59 7.77
C GLU A 166 -2.29 -8.08 8.74
N TYR A 167 -1.06 -8.55 8.59
CA TYR A 167 0.09 -8.08 9.36
C TYR A 167 0.33 -6.57 9.23
N VAL A 168 0.23 -6.05 8.00
CA VAL A 168 0.37 -4.62 7.67
C VAL A 168 -0.78 -3.81 8.26
N ILE A 169 -2.03 -4.27 8.08
CA ILE A 169 -3.22 -3.62 8.61
C ILE A 169 -3.16 -3.50 10.13
N GLN A 170 -2.78 -4.56 10.82
CA GLN A 170 -2.67 -4.56 12.28
C GLN A 170 -1.60 -3.60 12.78
N ALA A 171 -0.44 -3.55 12.12
CA ALA A 171 0.64 -2.63 12.48
C ALA A 171 0.22 -1.16 12.23
N LYS A 172 -0.35 -0.88 11.06
CA LYS A 172 -0.84 0.46 10.67
C LYS A 172 -1.91 0.96 11.65
N ARG A 173 -2.87 0.11 12.01
CA ARG A 173 -3.90 0.43 13.00
C ARG A 173 -3.30 0.83 14.36
N LYS A 174 -2.34 0.06 14.87
CA LYS A 174 -1.67 0.37 16.15
C LYS A 174 -0.95 1.72 16.10
N ILE A 175 -0.31 2.05 14.98
CA ILE A 175 0.35 3.34 14.79
C ILE A 175 -0.69 4.47 14.85
N ILE A 176 -1.74 4.39 14.04
CA ILE A 176 -2.78 5.42 13.94
C ILE A 176 -3.49 5.62 15.27
N GLU A 177 -3.87 4.55 15.96
CA GLU A 177 -4.51 4.62 17.29
C GLU A 177 -3.61 5.29 18.32
N SER A 178 -2.30 5.04 18.27
CA SER A 178 -1.33 5.68 19.17
C SER A 178 -1.20 7.17 18.90
N LEU A 179 -1.11 7.56 17.61
CA LEU A 179 -1.05 8.97 17.23
C LEU A 179 -2.33 9.72 17.63
N LYS A 180 -3.51 9.11 17.50
CA LYS A 180 -4.78 9.67 17.99
C LYS A 180 -4.78 9.94 19.49
N GLN A 181 -3.99 9.17 20.26
CA GLN A 181 -3.81 9.33 21.69
C GLN A 181 -2.67 10.29 22.06
N SER A 182 -2.10 11.03 21.10
CA SER A 182 -0.90 11.86 21.28
C SER A 182 0.31 11.06 21.78
N THR A 183 0.40 9.79 21.44
CA THR A 183 1.53 8.93 21.80
C THR A 183 2.43 8.78 20.59
N SER A 184 3.69 9.17 20.74
CA SER A 184 4.70 8.97 19.70
C SER A 184 5.03 7.50 19.52
N VAL A 185 5.36 7.09 18.29
CA VAL A 185 5.58 5.68 17.91
C VAL A 185 7.03 5.48 17.49
N TYR A 186 7.63 4.37 17.94
CA TYR A 186 8.93 3.93 17.49
C TYR A 186 8.84 2.55 16.83
N ILE A 187 9.01 2.51 15.52
CA ILE A 187 8.92 1.29 14.70
C ILE A 187 10.32 0.67 14.61
N ILE A 188 10.50 -0.48 15.20
CA ILE A 188 11.75 -1.23 15.15
C ILE A 188 11.58 -2.52 14.33
N GLY A 189 12.63 -2.93 13.64
CA GLY A 189 12.64 -4.18 12.87
C GLY A 189 13.89 -4.30 12.03
N HIS A 190 14.03 -5.44 11.37
CA HIS A 190 15.20 -5.73 10.56
C HIS A 190 15.23 -4.95 9.24
N LEU A 191 16.40 -4.96 8.59
CA LEU A 191 16.64 -4.28 7.32
C LEU A 191 15.69 -4.77 6.22
N GLY A 192 15.13 -3.82 5.45
CA GLY A 192 14.29 -4.14 4.30
C GLY A 192 12.91 -4.70 4.62
N SER A 193 12.43 -4.60 5.87
CA SER A 193 11.07 -5.02 6.27
C SER A 193 9.95 -4.05 5.87
N GLY A 194 10.28 -2.84 5.37
CA GLY A 194 9.29 -1.84 4.95
C GLY A 194 8.86 -0.84 6.03
N LYS A 195 9.63 -0.69 7.14
CA LYS A 195 9.32 0.23 8.26
C LYS A 195 9.05 1.67 7.83
N THR A 196 9.93 2.22 7.00
CA THR A 196 9.82 3.61 6.53
C THR A 196 8.57 3.81 5.68
N GLN A 197 8.23 2.82 4.83
CA GLN A 197 7.02 2.84 4.03
C GLN A 197 5.77 2.75 4.91
N MET A 198 5.77 1.84 5.90
CA MET A 198 4.71 1.73 6.90
C MET A 198 4.50 3.06 7.65
N ALA A 199 5.60 3.71 8.08
CA ALA A 199 5.54 4.99 8.76
C ALA A 199 4.90 6.08 7.88
N LYS A 200 5.27 6.15 6.60
CA LYS A 200 4.73 7.11 5.64
C LYS A 200 3.24 6.92 5.43
N GLU A 201 2.80 5.70 5.13
CA GLU A 201 1.39 5.42 4.90
C GLU A 201 0.52 5.62 6.14
N ALA A 202 0.98 5.16 7.30
CA ALA A 202 0.26 5.40 8.54
C ALA A 202 0.14 6.89 8.87
N ALA A 203 1.17 7.69 8.59
CA ALA A 203 1.14 9.14 8.79
C ALA A 203 0.17 9.85 7.84
N ILE A 204 0.15 9.46 6.57
CA ILE A 204 -0.79 10.00 5.56
C ILE A 204 -2.23 9.66 5.93
N GLU A 205 -2.49 8.38 6.24
CA GLU A 205 -3.83 7.93 6.62
C GLU A 205 -4.32 8.63 7.90
N PHE A 206 -3.45 8.76 8.91
CA PHE A 206 -3.76 9.52 10.12
C PHE A 206 -4.12 10.98 9.82
N THR A 207 -3.37 11.63 8.93
CA THR A 207 -3.64 13.03 8.53
C THR A 207 -4.97 13.14 7.80
N LEU A 208 -5.23 12.24 6.84
CA LEU A 208 -6.48 12.21 6.08
C LEU A 208 -7.68 11.91 6.96
N GLU A 209 -7.58 10.94 7.88
CA GLU A 209 -8.65 10.66 8.82
C GLU A 209 -8.99 11.88 9.69
N ASN A 210 -7.98 12.65 10.14
CA ASN A 210 -8.23 13.88 10.90
C ASN A 210 -8.91 14.96 10.06
N ILE A 211 -8.46 15.18 8.82
CA ILE A 211 -9.03 16.17 7.91
C ILE A 211 -10.49 15.79 7.57
N ILE A 212 -10.72 14.56 7.12
CA ILE A 212 -12.05 14.06 6.77
C ILE A 212 -12.98 14.12 7.96
N GLN A 213 -12.49 13.72 9.15
CA GLN A 213 -13.27 13.78 10.38
C GLN A 213 -13.70 15.21 10.71
N GLU A 214 -12.82 16.20 10.58
CA GLU A 214 -13.14 17.61 10.85
C GLU A 214 -14.13 18.19 9.82
N GLU A 215 -13.97 17.86 8.56
CA GLU A 215 -14.89 18.25 7.47
C GLU A 215 -16.29 17.64 7.69
N LEU A 216 -16.35 16.34 8.00
CA LEU A 216 -17.61 15.67 8.26
C LEU A 216 -18.30 16.20 9.53
N GLU A 217 -17.54 16.51 10.59
CA GLU A 217 -18.11 17.15 11.80
C GLU A 217 -18.76 18.48 11.48
N ASP A 218 -18.10 19.34 10.72
CA ASP A 218 -18.64 20.66 10.33
C ASP A 218 -19.86 20.54 9.39
N GLN A 219 -19.80 19.61 8.43
CA GLN A 219 -20.89 19.40 7.47
C GLN A 219 -22.11 18.75 8.15
N MET A 220 -21.91 17.75 9.00
CA MET A 220 -22.99 17.10 9.75
C MET A 220 -23.60 18.04 10.77
N GLU A 221 -22.82 18.87 11.47
CA GLU A 221 -23.35 19.89 12.37
C GLU A 221 -24.25 20.88 11.62
N LYS A 222 -23.82 21.39 10.48
CA LYS A 222 -24.63 22.26 9.62
C LYS A 222 -25.90 21.59 9.13
N TRP A 223 -25.82 20.30 8.81
CA TRP A 223 -26.98 19.54 8.37
C TRP A 223 -27.99 19.32 9.51
N PHE A 224 -27.56 18.95 10.73
CA PHE A 224 -28.42 18.78 11.90
C PHE A 224 -29.09 20.11 12.31
N LEU A 225 -28.38 21.23 12.21
CA LEU A 225 -28.99 22.54 12.48
C LEU A 225 -30.15 22.86 11.53
N LYS A 226 -30.10 22.39 10.29
CA LYS A 226 -31.16 22.57 9.28
C LYS A 226 -32.27 21.53 9.40
N ASN A 227 -31.97 20.34 9.85
CA ASN A 227 -32.86 19.17 9.89
C ASN A 227 -33.02 18.65 11.33
N GLN A 228 -33.58 19.48 12.21
CA GLN A 228 -33.70 19.18 13.66
C GLN A 228 -34.57 17.96 13.98
N ASN A 229 -35.43 17.55 13.07
CA ASN A 229 -36.36 16.41 13.23
C ASN A 229 -35.98 15.21 12.34
N ALA A 230 -34.76 15.18 11.80
CA ALA A 230 -34.29 14.08 10.97
C ALA A 230 -34.24 12.77 11.76
N SER A 231 -34.60 11.66 11.11
CA SER A 231 -34.46 10.31 11.65
C SER A 231 -32.97 9.87 11.68
N GLU A 232 -32.69 8.81 12.43
CA GLU A 232 -31.34 8.21 12.44
C GLU A 232 -30.97 7.68 11.06
N ASP A 233 -31.90 7.11 10.31
CA ASP A 233 -31.67 6.59 8.95
C ASP A 233 -31.31 7.72 7.97
N GLU A 234 -32.00 8.85 8.01
CA GLU A 234 -31.66 10.03 7.19
C GLU A 234 -30.27 10.60 7.55
N ALA A 235 -29.89 10.53 8.82
CA ALA A 235 -28.56 10.94 9.26
C ALA A 235 -27.45 9.99 8.77
N ILE A 236 -27.72 8.68 8.77
CA ILE A 236 -26.80 7.65 8.24
C ILE A 236 -26.64 7.83 6.74
N GLU A 237 -27.72 8.02 5.98
CA GLU A 237 -27.69 8.23 4.55
C GLU A 237 -26.86 9.49 4.21
N LYS A 238 -27.14 10.60 4.89
CA LYS A 238 -26.37 11.84 4.66
C LYS A 238 -24.90 11.74 5.03
N PHE A 239 -24.60 11.07 6.14
CA PHE A 239 -23.22 10.78 6.51
C PHE A 239 -22.51 9.93 5.44
N SER A 240 -23.18 8.88 4.94
CA SER A 240 -22.62 8.00 3.92
C SER A 240 -22.29 8.74 2.64
N GLU A 241 -23.20 9.59 2.16
CA GLU A 241 -22.97 10.47 1.00
C GLU A 241 -21.70 11.34 1.20
N LEU A 242 -21.66 12.10 2.29
CA LEU A 242 -20.57 13.01 2.59
C LEU A 242 -19.22 12.29 2.79
N ASN A 243 -19.23 11.14 3.45
CA ASN A 243 -18.02 10.34 3.68
C ASN A 243 -17.46 9.75 2.39
N ILE A 244 -18.32 9.27 1.49
CA ILE A 244 -17.91 8.76 0.18
C ILE A 244 -17.33 9.89 -0.67
N ASP A 245 -17.99 11.04 -0.71
CA ASP A 245 -17.54 12.19 -1.48
C ASP A 245 -16.18 12.71 -0.99
N SER A 246 -15.99 12.87 0.33
CA SER A 246 -14.72 13.31 0.91
C SER A 246 -13.60 12.31 0.61
N ARG A 247 -13.85 11.00 0.79
CA ARG A 247 -12.84 9.97 0.51
C ARG A 247 -12.45 9.92 -0.96
N ASN A 248 -13.41 10.02 -1.88
CA ASN A 248 -13.15 10.05 -3.31
C ASN A 248 -12.37 11.31 -3.70
N TYR A 249 -12.70 12.46 -3.11
CA TYR A 249 -11.96 13.70 -3.33
C TYR A 249 -10.48 13.53 -2.93
N TYR A 250 -10.19 13.07 -1.72
CA TYR A 250 -8.80 12.89 -1.26
C TYR A 250 -8.06 11.77 -2.00
N LYS A 251 -8.76 10.70 -2.41
CA LYS A 251 -8.18 9.66 -3.26
C LYS A 251 -7.74 10.21 -4.61
N ASN A 252 -8.55 11.03 -5.24
CA ASN A 252 -8.20 11.68 -6.51
C ASN A 252 -7.09 12.72 -6.31
N LEU A 253 -7.14 13.49 -5.22
CA LEU A 253 -6.10 14.45 -4.86
C LEU A 253 -4.73 13.80 -4.69
N LEU A 254 -4.65 12.63 -4.05
CA LEU A 254 -3.39 11.87 -3.90
C LEU A 254 -2.85 11.36 -5.24
N LYS A 255 -3.73 11.09 -6.23
CA LYS A 255 -3.32 10.62 -7.55
C LYS A 255 -2.88 11.76 -8.47
N GLU A 256 -3.60 12.85 -8.47
CA GLU A 256 -3.52 13.90 -9.48
C GLU A 256 -3.35 15.31 -8.88
N GLY A 257 -3.24 15.40 -7.55
CA GLY A 257 -3.20 16.68 -6.85
C GLY A 257 -1.93 17.49 -7.12
N ASN A 258 -2.05 18.78 -7.00
CA ASN A 258 -0.90 19.67 -7.08
C ASN A 258 -0.05 19.60 -5.80
N GLN A 259 1.23 19.97 -5.92
CA GLN A 259 2.19 19.90 -4.82
C GLN A 259 1.74 20.67 -3.57
N ALA A 260 1.11 21.84 -3.72
CA ALA A 260 0.71 22.67 -2.60
C ALA A 260 -0.44 22.05 -1.76
N GLU A 261 -1.31 21.27 -2.39
CA GLU A 261 -2.36 20.52 -1.70
C GLU A 261 -1.82 19.25 -1.06
N LEU A 262 -0.93 18.55 -1.77
CA LEU A 262 -0.26 17.36 -1.25
C LEU A 262 0.62 17.68 -0.04
N GLU A 263 1.29 18.83 -0.03
CA GLU A 263 2.08 19.29 1.12
C GLU A 263 1.27 19.41 2.42
N LYS A 264 -0.06 19.55 2.35
CA LYS A 264 -0.92 19.57 3.54
C LYS A 264 -1.20 18.17 4.11
N ILE A 265 -1.02 17.15 3.29
CA ILE A 265 -1.35 15.74 3.64
C ILE A 265 -0.09 14.97 4.03
N TYR A 266 1.00 15.13 3.28
CA TYR A 266 2.23 14.38 3.52
C TYR A 266 2.90 14.74 4.85
N PRO A 267 3.46 13.76 5.57
CA PRO A 267 4.20 14.01 6.79
C PRO A 267 5.49 14.79 6.52
N TYR A 268 5.98 15.50 7.51
CA TYR A 268 7.36 15.98 7.51
C TYR A 268 8.31 14.80 7.64
N PHE A 269 9.49 14.87 7.00
CA PHE A 269 10.41 13.76 6.93
C PHE A 269 11.83 14.20 7.26
N ILE A 270 12.48 13.49 8.17
CA ILE A 270 13.87 13.68 8.57
C ILE A 270 14.59 12.34 8.40
N SER A 271 15.70 12.34 7.66
CA SER A 271 16.61 11.18 7.60
C SER A 271 17.61 11.29 8.72
N GLY A 272 17.63 10.32 9.63
CA GLY A 272 18.56 10.26 10.74
C GLY A 272 19.99 10.04 10.27
N SER A 273 20.92 10.72 10.91
CA SER A 273 22.35 10.49 10.74
C SER A 273 23.08 10.89 12.04
N TYR A 274 24.29 10.38 12.23
CA TYR A 274 25.09 10.72 13.40
C TYR A 274 25.38 12.22 13.52
N ASN A 275 25.53 12.89 12.37
CA ASN A 275 25.86 14.32 12.29
C ASN A 275 24.64 15.24 12.37
N LEU A 276 23.43 14.71 12.42
CA LEU A 276 22.21 15.50 12.50
C LEU A 276 22.15 16.21 13.86
N THR A 277 22.12 17.53 13.81
CA THR A 277 22.13 18.38 15.02
C THR A 277 20.73 18.75 15.48
N TYR A 278 20.60 19.26 16.68
CA TYR A 278 19.37 19.83 17.20
C TYR A 278 18.84 20.96 16.31
N GLU A 279 19.75 21.81 15.83
CA GLU A 279 19.40 22.94 14.94
C GLU A 279 18.82 22.47 13.63
N ASP A 280 19.34 21.40 13.04
CA ASP A 280 18.81 20.83 11.79
C ASP A 280 17.39 20.30 11.93
N MET A 281 17.02 19.85 13.11
CA MET A 281 15.67 19.30 13.38
C MET A 281 14.65 20.37 13.78
N PHE A 282 15.05 21.41 14.47
CA PHE A 282 14.15 22.38 15.09
C PHE A 282 14.23 23.78 14.49
N VAL A 283 15.42 24.39 14.51
CA VAL A 283 15.61 25.78 14.09
C VAL A 283 17.01 26.01 13.59
N GLU A 284 17.13 26.28 12.34
CA GLU A 284 18.38 26.76 11.74
C GLU A 284 18.52 28.27 11.96
N LYS A 285 19.73 28.68 12.37
CA LYS A 285 20.10 30.08 12.46
C LYS A 285 20.88 30.47 11.23
N THR A 286 20.28 31.25 10.37
CA THR A 286 20.98 31.81 9.19
C THR A 286 21.22 33.29 9.38
N LEU A 287 22.33 33.75 8.84
CA LEU A 287 22.62 35.18 8.80
C LEU A 287 21.99 35.76 7.53
N SER A 288 21.02 36.62 7.69
CA SER A 288 20.48 37.37 6.57
C SER A 288 20.87 38.85 6.69
N LEU A 289 21.20 39.44 5.59
CA LEU A 289 21.42 40.88 5.47
C LEU A 289 20.01 41.52 5.31
N GLU A 290 19.48 42.10 6.36
CA GLU A 290 18.23 42.89 6.24
C GLU A 290 18.53 44.36 6.17
N LYS A 291 17.85 45.07 5.26
CA LYS A 291 17.85 46.54 5.21
C LYS A 291 17.25 47.09 6.48
N THR A 292 18.04 47.86 7.20
CA THR A 292 17.64 48.44 8.50
C THR A 292 16.89 49.76 8.40
N SER A 293 16.44 50.23 7.25
CA SER A 293 15.62 51.44 7.18
C SER A 293 14.85 51.61 5.86
N SER A 294 13.81 52.44 5.95
CA SER A 294 12.80 52.79 4.96
C SER A 294 13.30 53.07 3.54
N ASP A 295 12.50 52.66 2.57
CA ASP A 295 12.78 52.71 1.12
C ASP A 295 13.06 54.12 0.55
N GLU A 296 12.79 55.21 1.26
CA GLU A 296 12.98 56.58 0.82
C GLU A 296 14.44 57.08 0.88
N THR A 297 15.27 56.51 1.77
CA THR A 297 16.66 56.96 1.97
C THR A 297 17.67 56.41 0.92
N ASN A 298 17.30 55.36 0.17
CA ASN A 298 18.25 54.69 -0.72
C ASN A 298 18.50 55.40 -2.06
N LEU A 299 17.52 56.14 -2.59
CA LEU A 299 17.67 56.90 -3.84
C LEU A 299 18.50 58.14 -3.61
N GLU A 300 18.22 58.92 -2.54
CA GLU A 300 18.99 60.09 -2.16
C GLU A 300 20.48 59.78 -1.90
N LEU A 301 20.77 58.63 -1.29
CA LEU A 301 22.13 58.19 -0.98
C LEU A 301 22.89 57.75 -2.23
N ILE A 302 22.22 57.11 -3.21
CA ILE A 302 22.82 56.76 -4.49
C ILE A 302 23.11 58.04 -5.31
N ASP A 303 22.22 59.00 -5.31
CA ASP A 303 22.43 60.27 -5.96
C ASP A 303 23.63 61.05 -5.35
N GLU A 304 23.77 61.00 -4.01
CA GLU A 304 24.93 61.62 -3.33
C GLU A 304 26.26 60.99 -3.76
N VAL A 305 26.35 59.66 -3.92
CA VAL A 305 27.57 58.97 -4.44
C VAL A 305 27.87 59.39 -5.87
N ILE A 306 26.85 59.43 -6.68
CA ILE A 306 26.95 59.83 -8.09
C ILE A 306 27.42 61.29 -8.18
N ASP A 307 26.83 62.18 -7.38
CA ASP A 307 27.22 63.60 -7.35
C ASP A 307 28.64 63.82 -6.87
N GLN A 308 29.09 63.09 -5.83
CA GLN A 308 30.49 63.15 -5.37
C GLN A 308 31.47 62.68 -6.45
N TYR A 309 31.14 61.62 -7.18
CA TYR A 309 31.96 61.15 -8.28
C TYR A 309 32.02 62.15 -9.43
N PHE A 310 30.93 62.72 -9.82
CA PHE A 310 30.91 63.75 -10.87
C PHE A 310 31.58 65.04 -10.42
N ALA A 311 31.45 65.46 -9.17
CA ALA A 311 32.19 66.58 -8.62
C ALA A 311 33.70 66.37 -8.65
N TRP A 312 34.15 65.13 -8.33
CA TRP A 312 35.54 64.78 -8.43
C TRP A 312 36.04 64.79 -9.89
N LEU A 313 35.30 64.20 -10.83
CA LEU A 313 35.60 64.24 -12.24
C LEU A 313 35.79 65.65 -12.76
N LYS A 314 34.87 66.57 -12.41
CA LYS A 314 34.89 67.98 -12.82
C LYS A 314 36.06 68.70 -12.22
N SER A 315 36.46 68.45 -11.00
CA SER A 315 37.57 69.10 -10.34
C SER A 315 38.94 68.69 -10.88
N HIS A 316 39.04 67.49 -11.49
CA HIS A 316 40.29 66.92 -12.02
C HIS A 316 40.27 66.75 -13.56
N GLU A 317 39.34 67.38 -14.25
CA GLU A 317 39.17 67.27 -15.71
C GLU A 317 40.44 67.59 -16.48
N LEU A 318 41.11 68.69 -16.15
CA LEU A 318 42.35 69.15 -16.78
C LEU A 318 43.56 68.21 -16.50
N GLU A 319 43.59 67.55 -15.37
CA GLU A 319 44.65 66.58 -15.02
C GLU A 319 44.42 65.25 -15.73
N LEU A 320 43.17 64.82 -15.88
CA LEU A 320 42.79 63.61 -16.57
C LEU A 320 43.04 63.71 -18.09
N GLU A 321 42.72 64.88 -18.71
CA GLU A 321 42.90 65.10 -20.14
C GLU A 321 44.40 65.01 -20.58
N ASN A 322 45.32 65.24 -19.66
CA ASN A 322 46.78 65.12 -19.91
C ASN A 322 47.28 63.67 -19.82
N LEU A 323 46.43 62.69 -19.52
CA LEU A 323 46.83 61.28 -19.39
C LEU A 323 46.36 60.47 -20.61
N PRO A 324 47.08 59.35 -20.97
CA PRO A 324 46.62 58.44 -22.00
C PRO A 324 45.21 57.87 -21.67
N PRO A 325 44.33 57.66 -22.67
CA PRO A 325 42.93 57.24 -22.44
C PRO A 325 42.78 55.98 -21.55
N GLN A 326 43.67 55.03 -21.71
CA GLN A 326 43.67 53.80 -20.88
C GLN A 326 43.98 54.07 -19.40
N LYS A 327 44.84 55.03 -19.10
CA LYS A 327 45.12 55.45 -17.73
C LYS A 327 43.98 56.26 -17.11
N GLN A 328 43.29 57.05 -17.91
CA GLN A 328 42.11 57.80 -17.46
C GLN A 328 41.00 56.84 -16.98
N GLU A 329 40.72 55.78 -17.75
CA GLU A 329 39.69 54.80 -17.38
C GLU A 329 40.08 54.05 -16.11
N ILE A 330 41.34 53.63 -15.94
CA ILE A 330 41.82 52.94 -14.73
C ILE A 330 41.65 53.84 -13.49
N ILE A 331 42.00 55.13 -13.64
CA ILE A 331 41.91 56.10 -12.51
C ILE A 331 40.44 56.40 -12.18
N LYS A 332 39.60 56.59 -13.18
CA LYS A 332 38.13 56.80 -12.99
C LYS A 332 37.48 55.57 -12.31
N GLY A 333 37.84 54.37 -12.73
CA GLY A 333 37.38 53.11 -12.11
C GLY A 333 37.81 53.00 -10.65
N LYS A 334 39.12 53.23 -10.34
CA LYS A 334 39.61 53.19 -8.95
C LYS A 334 38.98 54.22 -8.03
N VAL A 335 38.71 55.42 -8.52
CA VAL A 335 38.07 56.48 -7.74
C VAL A 335 36.62 56.12 -7.49
N TRP A 336 35.91 55.56 -8.51
CA TRP A 336 34.54 55.05 -8.34
C TRP A 336 34.49 53.93 -7.30
N ASP A 337 35.38 52.95 -7.38
CA ASP A 337 35.49 51.87 -6.44
C ASP A 337 35.75 52.39 -5.01
N SER A 338 36.69 53.34 -4.86
CA SER A 338 37.03 53.93 -3.56
C SER A 338 35.89 54.75 -2.94
N ILE A 339 35.16 55.56 -3.74
CA ILE A 339 33.98 56.31 -3.28
C ILE A 339 32.86 55.33 -2.90
N SER A 340 32.65 54.32 -3.71
CA SER A 340 31.64 53.26 -3.46
C SER A 340 31.97 52.43 -2.20
N GLU A 341 33.23 52.05 -1.98
CA GLU A 341 33.69 51.37 -0.76
C GLU A 341 33.56 52.22 0.50
N ILE A 342 33.91 53.51 0.45
CA ILE A 342 33.77 54.43 1.58
C ILE A 342 32.27 54.66 1.89
N PHE A 343 31.46 54.69 0.86
CA PHE A 343 30.02 54.84 1.02
C PHE A 343 29.39 53.60 1.60
N ILE A 344 29.73 52.39 1.12
CA ILE A 344 29.33 51.11 1.67
C ILE A 344 29.80 50.96 3.12
N ALA A 345 31.03 51.34 3.44
CA ALA A 345 31.58 51.31 4.78
C ALA A 345 30.93 52.31 5.76
N ARG A 346 30.61 53.53 5.30
CA ARG A 346 29.88 54.55 6.11
C ARG A 346 28.41 54.24 6.34
N ASN A 347 27.80 53.61 5.36
CA ASN A 347 26.38 53.27 5.37
C ASN A 347 26.23 51.75 5.34
N SER A 348 26.84 51.02 6.28
CA SER A 348 26.47 49.62 6.52
C SER A 348 25.03 49.55 7.01
N ILE A 349 24.11 49.87 6.08
CA ILE A 349 22.66 49.80 6.18
C ILE A 349 22.20 48.36 6.30
N TYR A 350 23.12 47.40 6.11
CA TYR A 350 22.86 46.02 6.27
C TYR A 350 23.28 45.56 7.68
N GLY A 351 22.33 45.52 8.57
CA GLY A 351 22.51 44.78 9.81
C GLY A 351 22.49 43.30 9.52
N THR A 352 23.48 42.55 10.01
CA THR A 352 23.40 41.11 10.00
C THR A 352 22.36 40.70 11.05
N VAL A 353 21.19 40.29 10.59
CA VAL A 353 20.14 39.77 11.45
C VAL A 353 20.20 38.26 11.45
N VAL A 354 20.24 37.69 12.64
CA VAL A 354 20.10 36.21 12.79
C VAL A 354 18.64 35.87 12.52
N LYS A 355 18.36 35.34 11.35
CA LYS A 355 17.05 34.82 11.01
C LYS A 355 16.95 33.38 11.47
N LYS A 356 15.90 33.10 12.22
CA LYS A 356 15.57 31.74 12.63
C LYS A 356 14.64 31.11 11.60
N ILE A 357 15.06 30.04 10.99
CA ILE A 357 14.26 29.24 10.05
C ILE A 357 13.76 28.02 10.81
N GLU A 358 12.44 27.90 10.94
CA GLU A 358 11.81 26.74 11.57
C GLU A 358 11.99 25.51 10.69
N ARG A 359 12.37 24.38 11.31
CA ARG A 359 12.63 23.10 10.68
C ARG A 359 11.48 22.12 10.93
N GLU A 360 11.60 20.95 10.36
CA GLU A 360 10.55 19.96 10.17
C GLU A 360 9.78 19.62 11.45
N ILE A 361 10.44 19.43 12.58
CA ILE A 361 9.76 19.09 13.84
C ILE A 361 8.92 20.26 14.32
N LEU A 362 9.46 21.48 14.31
CA LEU A 362 8.73 22.64 14.77
C LEU A 362 7.57 22.99 13.85
N LEU A 363 7.78 22.85 12.52
CA LEU A 363 6.73 23.01 11.52
C LEU A 363 5.62 21.96 11.71
N ALA A 364 5.99 20.71 11.99
CA ALA A 364 5.04 19.65 12.27
C ALA A 364 4.17 19.96 13.52
N VAL A 365 4.80 20.40 14.61
CA VAL A 365 4.11 20.78 15.85
C VAL A 365 3.13 21.93 15.60
N ARG A 366 3.57 22.99 14.90
CA ARG A 366 2.76 24.19 14.62
C ARG A 366 1.64 23.93 13.64
N ASN A 367 1.88 23.07 12.65
CA ASN A 367 0.88 22.76 11.61
C ASN A 367 -0.06 21.62 12.00
N GLY A 368 0.23 20.91 13.10
CA GLY A 368 -0.56 19.75 13.53
C GLY A 368 -0.46 18.60 12.51
N ARG A 369 0.76 18.28 12.09
CA ARG A 369 1.02 17.22 11.12
C ARG A 369 2.04 16.22 11.65
N PRO A 370 1.99 14.97 11.21
CA PRO A 370 3.02 13.99 11.58
C PRO A 370 4.41 14.38 11.08
N VAL A 371 5.43 13.97 11.86
CA VAL A 371 6.82 13.99 11.44
C VAL A 371 7.41 12.59 11.58
N ILE A 372 8.11 12.15 10.55
CA ILE A 372 8.82 10.87 10.52
C ILE A 372 10.31 11.16 10.69
N ILE A 373 10.94 10.49 11.64
CA ILE A 373 12.41 10.47 11.79
C ILE A 373 12.86 9.05 11.43
N ASP A 374 13.35 8.90 10.20
CA ASP A 374 13.87 7.63 9.73
C ASP A 374 15.24 7.37 10.33
N GLU A 375 15.53 6.14 10.70
CA GLU A 375 16.76 5.74 11.38
C GLU A 375 17.07 6.56 12.65
N LEU A 376 16.06 6.79 13.50
CA LEU A 376 16.15 7.57 14.73
C LEU A 376 17.35 7.16 15.64
N ASN A 377 17.67 5.87 15.64
CA ASN A 377 18.76 5.31 16.45
C ASN A 377 20.16 5.58 15.88
N THR A 378 20.29 6.22 14.72
CA THR A 378 21.60 6.70 14.21
C THR A 378 21.95 8.08 14.75
N ILE A 379 20.97 8.85 15.22
CA ILE A 379 21.16 10.21 15.72
C ILE A 379 21.84 10.17 17.09
N ALA A 380 22.81 11.03 17.29
CA ALA A 380 23.49 11.15 18.58
C ALA A 380 22.49 11.51 19.71
N MET A 381 22.51 10.77 20.82
CA MET A 381 21.51 10.90 21.90
C MET A 381 21.42 12.33 22.46
N GLN A 382 22.51 13.06 22.50
CA GLN A 382 22.55 14.47 22.95
C GLN A 382 21.63 15.37 22.13
N ASN A 383 21.47 15.09 20.83
CA ASN A 383 20.62 15.85 19.92
C ASN A 383 19.14 15.47 20.05
N LEU A 384 18.86 14.22 20.49
CA LEU A 384 17.50 13.73 20.74
C LEU A 384 16.88 14.22 22.06
N ILE A 385 17.68 14.66 23.03
CA ILE A 385 17.19 15.14 24.34
C ILE A 385 16.20 16.28 24.16
N GLY A 386 16.37 17.13 23.16
CA GLY A 386 15.45 18.23 22.87
C GLY A 386 14.02 17.80 22.51
N LEU A 387 13.80 16.54 22.14
CA LEU A 387 12.48 15.98 21.86
C LEU A 387 11.68 15.64 23.14
N ASN A 388 12.34 15.54 24.28
CA ASN A 388 11.74 14.98 25.50
C ASN A 388 10.43 15.65 25.90
N ASP A 389 10.36 16.96 25.84
CA ASP A 389 9.19 17.72 26.28
C ASP A 389 8.04 17.59 25.27
N ILE A 390 8.35 17.57 23.98
CA ILE A 390 7.39 17.33 22.91
C ILE A 390 6.79 15.92 23.01
N LEU A 391 7.61 14.89 23.24
CA LEU A 391 7.19 13.50 23.34
C LEU A 391 6.25 13.24 24.54
N GLN A 392 6.34 14.03 25.58
CA GLN A 392 5.51 13.92 26.78
C GLN A 392 4.25 14.79 26.73
N SER A 393 4.20 15.76 25.81
CA SER A 393 3.13 16.73 25.74
C SER A 393 1.96 16.21 24.91
N LYS A 394 0.75 16.44 25.39
CA LYS A 394 -0.50 16.08 24.69
C LYS A 394 -0.98 17.22 23.80
N PHE A 395 -1.92 16.94 22.92
CA PHE A 395 -2.59 17.95 22.10
C PHE A 395 -3.14 19.09 22.97
N GLY A 396 -2.86 20.34 22.57
CA GLY A 396 -3.23 21.55 23.27
C GLY A 396 -2.29 21.94 24.43
N ALA A 397 -1.39 21.07 24.86
CA ALA A 397 -0.37 21.40 25.85
C ALA A 397 0.76 22.24 25.25
N LYS A 398 1.50 22.94 26.12
CA LYS A 398 2.68 23.70 25.75
C LYS A 398 3.93 22.89 26.05
N ALA A 399 4.72 22.59 25.00
CA ALA A 399 6.05 22.02 25.12
C ALA A 399 7.11 23.13 25.04
N TYR A 400 8.18 23.00 25.79
CA TYR A 400 9.28 23.96 25.77
C TYR A 400 10.37 23.52 24.77
N VAL A 401 10.62 24.34 23.75
CA VAL A 401 11.64 24.11 22.74
C VAL A 401 12.81 25.06 22.97
N THR A 402 14.00 24.51 23.19
CA THR A 402 15.21 25.28 23.46
C THR A 402 15.50 26.27 22.32
N GLY A 403 15.71 27.54 22.69
CA GLY A 403 15.99 28.61 21.70
C GLY A 403 14.75 29.23 21.04
N ILE A 404 13.53 28.69 21.30
CA ILE A 404 12.26 29.22 20.81
C ILE A 404 11.33 29.60 21.95
N GLY A 405 11.25 28.76 23.00
CA GLY A 405 10.31 28.92 24.10
C GLY A 405 9.13 27.95 24.05
N PRO A 406 8.01 28.29 24.70
CA PRO A 406 6.84 27.41 24.73
C PRO A 406 6.12 27.39 23.37
N VAL A 407 5.86 26.19 22.88
CA VAL A 407 5.13 25.92 21.64
C VAL A 407 3.92 25.03 21.95
N THR A 408 2.75 25.40 21.43
CA THR A 408 1.54 24.59 21.64
C THR A 408 1.53 23.40 20.68
N ILE A 409 1.37 22.20 21.20
CA ILE A 409 1.20 20.98 20.40
C ILE A 409 -0.17 21.01 19.72
N LYS A 410 -0.19 21.21 18.43
CA LYS A 410 -1.43 21.26 17.67
C LYS A 410 -1.98 19.86 17.42
N LYS A 411 -3.31 19.70 17.41
CA LYS A 411 -3.98 18.43 17.07
C LYS A 411 -3.54 17.99 15.66
N GLY A 412 -3.33 16.69 15.49
CA GLY A 412 -2.80 16.11 14.26
C GLY A 412 -1.28 15.97 14.23
N PHE A 413 -0.56 16.57 15.21
CA PHE A 413 0.86 16.30 15.38
C PHE A 413 1.08 14.86 15.84
N GLY A 414 2.11 14.21 15.34
CA GLY A 414 2.55 12.89 15.77
C GLY A 414 4.01 12.66 15.37
N LEU A 415 4.79 12.04 16.23
CA LEU A 415 6.16 11.68 15.89
C LEU A 415 6.26 10.17 15.70
N ILE A 416 6.76 9.76 14.55
CA ILE A 416 7.05 8.37 14.19
C ILE A 416 8.54 8.24 13.97
N GLY A 417 9.23 7.51 14.87
CA GLY A 417 10.62 7.13 14.66
C GLY A 417 10.70 5.75 14.01
N THR A 418 11.65 5.53 13.11
CA THR A 418 12.01 4.17 12.68
C THR A 418 13.42 3.83 13.16
N GLY A 419 13.72 2.55 13.31
CA GLY A 419 15.05 2.11 13.70
C GLY A 419 15.32 0.67 13.31
N ASN A 420 16.59 0.37 13.07
CA ASN A 420 17.03 -0.98 12.82
C ASN A 420 17.22 -1.72 14.14
N LEU A 421 16.73 -2.95 14.20
CA LEU A 421 16.88 -3.82 15.35
C LEU A 421 18.26 -4.48 15.31
N SER A 422 19.17 -4.03 16.15
CA SER A 422 20.42 -4.74 16.37
C SER A 422 20.16 -5.95 17.30
N THR A 423 20.66 -7.09 16.92
CA THR A 423 20.64 -8.32 17.74
C THR A 423 22.08 -8.71 18.08
N ASP A 424 22.26 -9.67 18.98
CA ASP A 424 23.59 -10.19 19.30
C ASP A 424 24.34 -10.75 18.08
N LEU A 425 23.58 -11.16 17.04
CA LEU A 425 24.11 -11.73 15.80
C LEU A 425 24.34 -10.67 14.71
N VAL A 426 23.51 -9.63 14.65
CA VAL A 426 23.53 -8.60 13.61
C VAL A 426 23.69 -7.24 14.28
N SER A 427 24.85 -6.65 14.17
CA SER A 427 25.15 -5.28 14.57
C SER A 427 25.21 -4.38 13.34
N TYR A 428 24.41 -3.33 13.33
CA TYR A 428 24.45 -2.32 12.28
C TYR A 428 25.44 -1.23 12.69
N GLU A 429 26.49 -1.00 11.88
CA GLU A 429 27.44 0.08 12.14
C GLU A 429 26.72 1.44 12.20
N GLY A 430 27.09 2.27 13.17
CA GLY A 430 26.52 3.61 13.34
C GLY A 430 25.15 3.65 14.03
N THR A 431 24.59 2.52 14.46
CA THR A 431 23.37 2.51 15.26
C THR A 431 23.69 2.50 16.75
N ASN A 432 23.04 3.38 17.50
CA ASN A 432 23.15 3.44 18.95
C ASN A 432 21.91 2.83 19.59
N GLU A 433 22.08 2.16 20.72
CA GLU A 433 20.91 1.84 21.55
C GLU A 433 20.34 3.14 22.13
N LEU A 434 19.05 3.36 21.89
CA LEU A 434 18.35 4.49 22.51
C LEU A 434 18.31 4.29 24.02
N ASN A 435 18.63 5.35 24.76
CA ASN A 435 18.51 5.34 26.21
C ASN A 435 17.12 4.85 26.63
N PRO A 436 17.01 3.88 27.56
CA PRO A 436 15.73 3.33 28.02
C PRO A 436 14.72 4.39 28.46
N ALA A 437 15.17 5.45 29.13
CA ALA A 437 14.32 6.55 29.54
C ALA A 437 13.77 7.38 28.37
N PHE A 438 14.51 7.49 27.28
CA PHE A 438 14.04 8.12 26.05
C PHE A 438 13.08 7.20 25.29
N LYS A 439 13.45 5.92 25.16
CA LYS A 439 12.62 4.90 24.49
C LYS A 439 11.26 4.71 25.16
N SER A 440 11.18 4.84 26.50
CA SER A 440 9.92 4.70 27.25
C SER A 440 8.86 5.77 26.94
N ARG A 441 9.21 6.83 26.21
CA ARG A 441 8.27 7.88 25.77
C ARG A 441 7.55 7.52 24.47
N PHE A 442 7.98 6.45 23.84
CA PHE A 442 7.37 5.93 22.60
C PHE A 442 6.59 4.66 22.89
N LEU A 443 5.51 4.47 22.15
CA LEU A 443 5.01 3.12 21.95
C LEU A 443 5.93 2.43 20.94
N THR A 444 6.66 1.41 21.40
CA THR A 444 7.52 0.64 20.52
C THR A 444 6.69 -0.43 19.80
N ILE A 445 6.76 -0.43 18.48
CA ILE A 445 6.11 -1.43 17.61
C ILE A 445 7.19 -2.19 16.88
N GLU A 446 7.24 -3.51 17.06
CA GLU A 446 8.09 -4.37 16.27
C GLU A 446 7.40 -4.65 14.93
N TYR A 447 8.06 -4.25 13.82
CA TYR A 447 7.61 -4.45 12.47
C TYR A 447 8.69 -5.14 11.66
N ASN A 448 8.57 -6.44 11.59
CA ASN A 448 9.51 -7.32 10.90
C ASN A 448 8.95 -7.81 9.55
N TYR A 449 9.39 -8.97 9.12
CA TYR A 449 8.99 -9.56 7.86
C TYR A 449 7.59 -10.19 7.97
N VAL A 450 6.80 -10.01 6.94
CA VAL A 450 5.45 -10.55 6.81
C VAL A 450 5.43 -12.09 6.86
N ASN A 451 4.25 -12.66 7.09
CA ASN A 451 4.09 -14.10 7.22
C ASN A 451 4.25 -14.81 5.89
N GLN A 452 4.90 -15.98 5.93
CA GLN A 452 5.00 -16.90 4.81
C GLN A 452 5.20 -18.32 5.34
N ASN A 453 4.43 -19.26 4.83
CA ASN A 453 4.62 -20.67 5.12
C ASN A 453 5.85 -21.21 4.38
N THR A 454 6.75 -21.85 5.11
CA THR A 454 8.02 -22.38 4.56
C THR A 454 7.96 -23.84 4.19
N VAL A 455 6.82 -24.52 4.42
CA VAL A 455 6.62 -25.95 4.19
C VAL A 455 5.46 -26.19 3.24
N GLY A 456 5.58 -27.19 2.39
CA GLY A 456 4.53 -27.59 1.45
C GLY A 456 4.65 -26.90 0.07
N SER A 457 3.72 -27.22 -0.82
CA SER A 457 3.61 -26.66 -2.15
C SER A 457 2.37 -25.79 -2.26
N LEU A 458 2.30 -24.94 -3.28
CA LEU A 458 1.15 -24.06 -3.53
C LEU A 458 -0.18 -24.84 -3.60
N LYS A 459 -0.20 -26.02 -4.19
CA LYS A 459 -1.39 -26.87 -4.31
C LYS A 459 -2.03 -27.27 -2.96
N ASN A 460 -1.26 -27.27 -1.89
CA ASN A 460 -1.70 -27.69 -0.56
C ASN A 460 -1.92 -26.49 0.38
N GLN A 461 -1.87 -25.26 -0.13
CA GLN A 461 -2.01 -24.06 0.68
C GLN A 461 -3.43 -23.49 0.51
N THR A 462 -4.19 -23.54 1.59
CA THR A 462 -5.56 -22.99 1.65
C THR A 462 -5.65 -21.77 2.58
N ASP A 463 -4.57 -21.43 3.28
CA ASP A 463 -4.54 -20.39 4.31
C ASP A 463 -3.81 -19.15 3.79
N SER A 464 -4.60 -18.16 3.36
CA SER A 464 -4.09 -16.90 2.81
C SER A 464 -3.33 -16.06 3.86
N GLU A 465 -3.73 -16.14 5.14
CA GLU A 465 -3.09 -15.37 6.22
C GLU A 465 -1.67 -15.84 6.51
N LYS A 466 -1.35 -17.09 6.17
CA LYS A 466 0.01 -17.64 6.32
C LYS A 466 0.92 -17.39 5.13
N ASN A 467 0.40 -16.84 4.03
CA ASN A 467 1.12 -16.64 2.77
C ASN A 467 1.10 -15.17 2.31
N GLU A 468 1.23 -14.25 3.25
CA GLU A 468 1.16 -12.81 2.99
C GLU A 468 2.26 -12.30 2.06
N LEU A 469 3.49 -12.84 2.18
CA LEU A 469 4.59 -12.47 1.28
C LEU A 469 4.28 -12.86 -0.16
N PHE A 470 3.77 -14.06 -0.37
CA PHE A 470 3.34 -14.51 -1.69
C PHE A 470 2.24 -13.62 -2.28
N ARG A 471 1.24 -13.23 -1.46
CA ARG A 471 0.21 -12.27 -1.87
C ARG A 471 0.82 -10.94 -2.33
N ILE A 472 1.75 -10.36 -1.55
CA ILE A 472 2.44 -9.13 -1.92
C ILE A 472 3.13 -9.26 -3.27
N MET A 473 3.81 -10.40 -3.50
CA MET A 473 4.49 -10.68 -4.75
C MET A 473 3.52 -10.73 -5.94
N LEU A 474 2.36 -11.38 -5.78
CA LEU A 474 1.34 -11.47 -6.83
C LEU A 474 0.71 -10.11 -7.13
N VAL A 475 0.37 -9.33 -6.11
CA VAL A 475 -0.16 -7.97 -6.27
C VAL A 475 0.83 -7.07 -7.02
N ARG A 476 2.14 -7.21 -6.73
CA ARG A 476 3.19 -6.45 -7.44
C ARG A 476 3.29 -6.80 -8.93
N LEU A 477 2.97 -8.03 -9.31
CA LEU A 477 3.02 -8.50 -10.69
C LEU A 477 1.72 -8.27 -11.45
N ALA A 478 0.61 -7.99 -10.76
CA ALA A 478 -0.69 -7.77 -11.38
C ALA A 478 -0.75 -6.45 -12.14
N ASP A 479 -1.46 -6.45 -13.27
CA ASP A 479 -1.79 -5.24 -14.00
C ASP A 479 -2.91 -4.44 -13.31
N ASN A 480 -3.27 -3.27 -13.84
CA ASN A 480 -4.31 -2.42 -13.27
C ASN A 480 -5.71 -3.06 -13.25
N ASN A 481 -5.92 -4.13 -13.99
CA ASN A 481 -7.16 -4.89 -14.03
C ASN A 481 -7.12 -6.12 -13.09
N GLY A 482 -5.98 -6.35 -12.44
CA GLY A 482 -5.77 -7.49 -11.55
C GLY A 482 -5.33 -8.77 -12.26
N ASN A 483 -4.95 -8.71 -13.54
CA ASN A 483 -4.49 -9.88 -14.27
C ASN A 483 -2.98 -10.06 -14.12
N LEU A 484 -2.53 -11.32 -14.11
CA LEU A 484 -1.13 -11.72 -14.13
C LEU A 484 -0.76 -12.24 -15.51
N HIS A 485 0.34 -11.73 -16.06
CA HIS A 485 0.90 -12.16 -17.34
C HIS A 485 2.14 -13.02 -17.10
N LEU A 486 1.98 -14.33 -17.14
CA LEU A 486 3.01 -15.30 -16.76
C LEU A 486 3.44 -16.16 -17.94
N PRO A 487 4.75 -16.53 -18.05
CA PRO A 487 5.24 -17.36 -19.16
C PRO A 487 4.63 -18.76 -19.17
N THR A 488 4.40 -19.33 -17.98
CA THR A 488 3.77 -20.64 -17.77
C THR A 488 3.08 -20.57 -16.41
N PRO A 489 1.79 -20.24 -16.34
CA PRO A 489 1.11 -19.84 -15.10
C PRO A 489 1.34 -20.80 -13.94
N THR A 490 1.06 -22.09 -14.12
CA THR A 490 1.21 -23.08 -13.04
C THR A 490 2.65 -23.18 -12.53
N ARG A 491 3.63 -23.17 -13.43
CA ARG A 491 5.04 -23.26 -13.08
C ARG A 491 5.52 -21.94 -12.45
N SER A 492 5.18 -20.83 -13.05
CA SER A 492 5.58 -19.49 -12.57
C SER A 492 5.02 -19.22 -11.19
N LEU A 493 3.75 -19.55 -10.92
CA LEU A 493 3.15 -19.41 -9.59
C LEU A 493 3.87 -20.26 -8.54
N GLU A 494 4.20 -21.51 -8.87
CA GLU A 494 4.97 -22.38 -7.96
C GLU A 494 6.37 -21.82 -7.72
N GLU A 495 7.05 -21.30 -8.73
CA GLU A 495 8.38 -20.68 -8.60
C GLU A 495 8.32 -19.40 -7.74
N ILE A 496 7.32 -18.54 -7.94
CA ILE A 496 7.08 -17.34 -7.11
C ILE A 496 6.80 -17.75 -5.66
N PHE A 497 5.97 -18.79 -5.44
CA PHE A 497 5.69 -19.30 -4.12
C PHE A 497 6.95 -19.82 -3.42
N ARG A 498 7.81 -20.55 -4.14
CA ARG A 498 9.09 -21.04 -3.63
C ARG A 498 10.08 -19.91 -3.35
N LEU A 499 10.06 -18.83 -4.14
CA LEU A 499 10.85 -17.63 -3.86
C LEU A 499 10.39 -16.97 -2.56
N ALA A 500 9.08 -16.91 -2.30
CA ALA A 500 8.54 -16.43 -1.03
C ALA A 500 9.00 -17.31 0.15
N GLN A 501 8.98 -18.62 -0.01
CA GLN A 501 9.46 -19.57 1.01
C GLN A 501 10.97 -19.40 1.26
N LEU A 502 11.79 -19.30 0.22
CA LEU A 502 13.23 -19.04 0.32
C LEU A 502 13.51 -17.74 1.06
N SER A 503 12.78 -16.68 0.70
CA SER A 503 12.88 -15.37 1.36
C SER A 503 12.60 -15.52 2.86
N LYS A 504 11.49 -16.16 3.22
CA LYS A 504 11.11 -16.35 4.63
C LYS A 504 12.14 -17.16 5.41
N VAL A 505 12.68 -18.23 4.82
CA VAL A 505 13.75 -19.02 5.45
C VAL A 505 14.99 -18.17 5.72
N SER A 506 15.43 -17.37 4.74
CA SER A 506 16.56 -16.48 4.95
C SER A 506 16.29 -15.43 6.04
N GLN A 507 15.07 -14.91 6.12
CA GLN A 507 14.65 -13.94 7.12
C GLN A 507 14.61 -14.54 8.53
N GLU A 508 14.09 -15.75 8.70
CA GLU A 508 14.05 -16.42 10.01
C GLU A 508 15.47 -16.70 10.53
N VAL A 509 16.37 -17.17 9.66
CA VAL A 509 17.78 -17.41 10.04
C VAL A 509 18.49 -16.11 10.38
N PHE A 510 18.26 -15.05 9.58
CA PHE A 510 18.82 -13.74 9.87
C PHE A 510 18.33 -13.15 11.21
N MET A 511 17.11 -13.47 11.62
CA MET A 511 16.56 -13.10 12.93
C MET A 511 17.04 -14.03 14.07
N GLY A 512 17.90 -15.02 13.80
CA GLY A 512 18.37 -15.98 14.79
C GLY A 512 17.32 -17.03 15.21
N ARG A 513 16.23 -17.18 14.43
CA ARG A 513 15.19 -18.18 14.71
C ARG A 513 15.55 -19.54 14.09
N ARG A 514 15.40 -20.60 14.86
CA ARG A 514 15.58 -21.97 14.35
C ARG A 514 14.39 -22.36 13.47
N ILE A 515 14.67 -22.87 12.27
CA ILE A 515 13.63 -23.41 11.40
C ILE A 515 13.33 -24.83 11.86
N SER A 516 12.07 -25.11 12.17
CA SER A 516 11.59 -26.39 12.71
C SER A 516 11.72 -27.60 11.75
N THR A 517 12.25 -27.39 10.55
CA THR A 517 12.43 -28.45 9.52
C THR A 517 13.79 -29.15 9.55
N GLU A 518 14.73 -28.68 10.35
CA GLU A 518 15.99 -29.36 10.53
C GLU A 518 15.84 -30.37 11.68
N LYS A 519 15.83 -31.65 11.33
CA LYS A 519 15.88 -32.72 12.31
C LYS A 519 17.04 -32.47 13.28
N GLU A 520 16.75 -32.58 14.56
CA GLU A 520 17.73 -32.63 15.65
C GLU A 520 18.86 -33.60 15.33
N SER A 521 19.86 -33.16 14.63
CA SER A 521 21.12 -33.84 14.51
C SER A 521 22.22 -32.90 14.96
N SER A 522 22.67 -33.17 16.20
CA SER A 522 23.97 -32.77 16.78
C SER A 522 24.30 -31.27 16.78
N THR A 523 24.72 -30.82 17.90
CA THR A 523 25.52 -29.68 18.36
C THR A 523 26.50 -28.99 17.37
N GLU A 524 26.29 -29.06 16.07
CA GLU A 524 27.12 -28.41 15.04
C GLU A 524 26.41 -27.18 14.47
N ASP A 525 27.12 -26.08 14.54
CA ASP A 525 26.90 -24.72 13.99
C ASP A 525 25.50 -24.43 13.45
N VAL A 526 24.69 -23.75 14.26
CA VAL A 526 23.44 -23.15 13.78
C VAL A 526 23.80 -22.20 12.63
N PRO A 527 23.21 -22.33 11.44
CA PRO A 527 23.51 -21.43 10.35
C PRO A 527 23.11 -20.01 10.74
N GLU A 528 24.04 -19.10 10.64
CA GLU A 528 23.87 -17.67 10.93
C GLU A 528 24.08 -16.86 9.67
N LEU A 529 23.15 -15.99 9.33
CA LEU A 529 23.34 -14.95 8.33
C LEU A 529 23.78 -13.66 9.03
N LYS A 530 24.89 -13.07 8.57
CA LYS A 530 25.50 -11.92 9.24
C LYS A 530 25.19 -10.60 8.57
N GLU A 531 25.20 -10.57 7.24
CA GLU A 531 25.13 -9.33 6.46
C GLU A 531 24.00 -9.34 5.43
N SER A 532 23.64 -10.51 4.93
CA SER A 532 22.76 -10.64 3.78
C SER A 532 21.47 -11.39 4.11
N VAL A 533 20.33 -10.76 3.80
CA VAL A 533 19.01 -11.37 3.94
C VAL A 533 18.19 -11.10 2.68
N LEU A 534 17.45 -12.10 2.23
CA LEU A 534 16.49 -11.92 1.13
C LEU A 534 15.25 -11.16 1.65
N SER A 535 15.43 -9.85 1.83
CA SER A 535 14.39 -8.95 2.34
C SER A 535 13.27 -8.72 1.31
N LEU A 536 12.14 -8.16 1.75
CA LEU A 536 11.04 -7.77 0.86
C LEU A 536 11.53 -6.87 -0.28
N ARG A 537 12.39 -5.88 0.00
CA ARG A 537 12.99 -5.01 -1.02
C ARG A 537 13.74 -5.81 -2.10
N ASN A 538 14.52 -6.81 -1.70
CA ASN A 538 15.26 -7.65 -2.63
C ASN A 538 14.33 -8.53 -3.46
N VAL A 539 13.31 -9.11 -2.84
CA VAL A 539 12.29 -9.92 -3.52
C VAL A 539 11.57 -9.11 -4.58
N LEU A 540 11.09 -7.91 -4.25
CA LEU A 540 10.42 -7.03 -5.21
C LEU A 540 11.34 -6.64 -6.37
N ARG A 541 12.61 -6.33 -6.10
CA ARG A 541 13.60 -6.04 -7.15
C ARG A 541 13.83 -7.25 -8.08
N ILE A 542 13.88 -8.46 -7.52
CA ILE A 542 14.01 -9.70 -8.32
C ILE A 542 12.80 -9.87 -9.23
N LEU A 543 11.60 -9.65 -8.71
CA LEU A 543 10.35 -9.73 -9.48
C LEU A 543 10.28 -8.66 -10.57
N ASP A 544 10.67 -7.43 -10.27
CA ASP A 544 10.71 -6.34 -11.25
C ASP A 544 11.71 -6.68 -12.39
N ASN A 545 12.90 -7.16 -12.06
CA ASN A 545 13.89 -7.59 -13.05
C ASN A 545 13.37 -8.76 -13.90
N TRP A 546 12.70 -9.73 -13.27
CA TRP A 546 12.09 -10.84 -13.98
C TRP A 546 10.93 -10.39 -14.89
N ASN A 547 10.07 -9.49 -14.40
CA ASN A 547 8.92 -9.01 -15.14
C ASN A 547 9.29 -8.10 -16.32
N LEU A 548 10.28 -7.24 -16.15
CA LEU A 548 10.76 -6.31 -17.18
C LEU A 548 11.79 -6.93 -18.12
N GLY A 549 12.47 -7.99 -17.70
CA GLY A 549 13.52 -8.65 -18.46
C GLY A 549 12.99 -9.34 -19.72
N GLU A 550 13.80 -9.40 -20.76
CA GLU A 550 13.50 -10.17 -21.98
C GLU A 550 13.44 -11.67 -21.67
N GLU A 551 14.21 -12.10 -20.69
CA GLU A 551 14.36 -13.47 -20.25
C GLU A 551 13.48 -13.69 -19.01
N LYS A 552 12.44 -14.50 -19.16
CA LYS A 552 11.50 -14.82 -18.07
C LYS A 552 12.00 -15.99 -17.21
N ASP A 553 13.28 -16.00 -16.82
CA ASP A 553 13.88 -16.99 -15.93
C ASP A 553 14.05 -16.40 -14.51
N LEU A 554 13.20 -16.85 -13.59
CA LEU A 554 13.22 -16.40 -12.20
C LEU A 554 14.50 -16.81 -11.47
N THR A 555 15.12 -17.93 -11.85
CA THR A 555 16.40 -18.37 -11.29
C THR A 555 17.53 -17.41 -11.65
N LEU A 556 17.56 -16.96 -12.90
CA LEU A 556 18.53 -15.95 -13.35
C LEU A 556 18.29 -14.61 -12.65
N ALA A 557 17.03 -14.17 -12.55
CA ALA A 557 16.66 -12.94 -11.85
C ALA A 557 17.06 -13.00 -10.36
N LEU A 558 16.92 -14.16 -9.71
CA LEU A 558 17.37 -14.38 -8.32
C LEU A 558 18.89 -14.28 -8.20
N TRP A 559 19.63 -14.86 -9.15
CA TRP A 559 21.09 -14.79 -9.18
C TRP A 559 21.57 -13.37 -9.37
N ASP A 560 21.16 -12.72 -10.46
CA ASP A 560 21.62 -11.37 -10.82
C ASP A 560 21.06 -10.29 -9.87
N GLY A 561 19.85 -10.45 -9.41
CA GLY A 561 19.18 -9.49 -8.53
C GLY A 561 19.65 -9.53 -7.08
N PHE A 562 20.18 -10.66 -6.60
CA PHE A 562 20.54 -10.80 -5.20
C PHE A 562 21.78 -11.65 -4.93
N ILE A 563 21.81 -12.93 -5.33
CA ILE A 563 22.83 -13.89 -4.84
C ILE A 563 24.26 -13.45 -5.28
N SER A 564 24.41 -12.98 -6.53
CA SER A 564 25.71 -12.53 -7.06
C SER A 564 26.29 -11.34 -6.33
N SER A 565 25.44 -10.53 -5.68
CA SER A 565 25.85 -9.31 -4.96
C SER A 565 26.22 -9.55 -3.50
N ILE A 566 26.05 -10.79 -2.98
CA ILE A 566 26.38 -11.10 -1.59
C ILE A 566 27.89 -11.10 -1.40
N THR A 567 28.38 -10.25 -0.50
CA THR A 567 29.82 -10.08 -0.22
C THR A 567 30.37 -11.11 0.75
N ASN A 568 29.54 -11.55 1.70
CA ASN A 568 29.92 -12.58 2.67
C ASN A 568 29.82 -13.98 2.08
N PRO A 569 30.95 -14.72 1.91
CA PRO A 569 30.92 -16.03 1.27
C PRO A 569 30.06 -17.09 2.00
N LYS A 570 29.97 -16.99 3.33
CA LYS A 570 29.13 -17.94 4.13
C LYS A 570 27.66 -17.67 3.92
N ASP A 571 27.27 -16.39 3.91
CA ASP A 571 25.89 -15.99 3.64
C ASP A 571 25.49 -16.40 2.22
N GLN A 572 26.36 -16.18 1.23
CA GLN A 572 26.13 -16.55 -0.16
C GLN A 572 25.95 -18.06 -0.32
N ALA A 573 26.83 -18.84 0.29
CA ALA A 573 26.77 -20.31 0.24
C ALA A 573 25.46 -20.82 0.90
N TYR A 574 25.08 -20.26 2.04
CA TYR A 574 23.83 -20.62 2.71
C TYR A 574 22.61 -20.31 1.85
N ILE A 575 22.47 -19.08 1.39
CA ILE A 575 21.35 -18.63 0.54
C ILE A 575 21.25 -19.51 -0.72
N LEU A 576 22.38 -19.76 -1.38
CA LEU A 576 22.41 -20.59 -2.58
C LEU A 576 22.01 -22.05 -2.27
N SER A 577 22.46 -22.61 -1.15
CA SER A 577 22.05 -23.96 -0.73
C SER A 577 20.54 -24.06 -0.51
N GLN A 578 19.93 -23.06 0.13
CA GLN A 578 18.50 -23.00 0.30
C GLN A 578 17.77 -22.79 -1.04
N ALA A 579 18.29 -21.95 -1.93
CA ALA A 579 17.73 -21.76 -3.26
C ALA A 579 17.66 -23.08 -4.05
N VAL A 580 18.74 -23.88 -4.03
CA VAL A 580 18.75 -25.22 -4.62
C VAL A 580 17.72 -26.15 -3.95
N ARG A 581 17.58 -26.08 -2.62
CA ARG A 581 16.57 -26.85 -1.87
C ARG A 581 15.15 -26.51 -2.30
N PHE A 582 14.86 -25.24 -2.57
CA PHE A 582 13.56 -24.77 -3.06
C PHE A 582 13.38 -24.95 -4.58
N GLY A 583 14.33 -25.60 -5.27
CA GLY A 583 14.20 -26.01 -6.66
C GLY A 583 14.66 -24.98 -7.68
N PHE A 584 15.39 -23.97 -7.26
CA PHE A 584 16.16 -23.11 -8.15
C PHE A 584 17.47 -23.77 -8.57
N PHE A 585 18.11 -23.27 -9.63
CA PHE A 585 19.41 -23.77 -10.13
C PHE A 585 19.39 -25.27 -10.47
N LYS A 586 18.40 -25.72 -11.22
CA LYS A 586 18.27 -27.13 -11.61
C LYS A 586 19.25 -27.48 -12.72
N GLU A 587 19.94 -28.61 -12.59
CA GLU A 587 20.83 -29.16 -13.64
C GLU A 587 20.08 -29.43 -14.94
N SER A 588 18.82 -29.90 -14.86
CA SER A 588 17.94 -30.12 -16.03
C SER A 588 17.67 -28.84 -16.82
N GLU A 589 17.86 -27.68 -16.23
CA GLU A 589 17.72 -26.34 -16.84
C GLU A 589 19.07 -25.73 -17.23
N GLY A 590 20.15 -26.53 -17.20
CA GLY A 590 21.48 -26.12 -17.62
C GLY A 590 22.33 -25.44 -16.54
N TRP A 591 21.90 -25.47 -15.27
CA TRP A 591 22.68 -24.93 -14.17
C TRP A 591 23.69 -25.97 -13.64
N SER A 592 24.98 -25.61 -13.56
CA SER A 592 26.07 -26.51 -13.19
C SER A 592 26.44 -26.49 -11.70
N ILE A 593 25.44 -26.38 -10.82
CA ILE A 593 25.67 -26.39 -9.38
C ILE A 593 25.73 -27.81 -8.85
N ASN A 594 26.90 -28.22 -8.39
CA ASN A 594 27.06 -29.48 -7.68
C ASN A 594 26.62 -29.35 -6.21
N LYS A 595 25.55 -30.02 -5.83
CA LYS A 595 25.01 -30.02 -4.46
C LYS A 595 26.04 -30.45 -3.40
N ALA A 596 26.96 -31.35 -3.75
CA ALA A 596 28.02 -31.83 -2.84
C ALA A 596 29.07 -30.75 -2.54
N ASN A 597 29.21 -29.74 -3.37
CA ASN A 597 30.22 -28.70 -3.29
C ASN A 597 29.64 -27.29 -3.00
N LEU A 598 28.42 -27.20 -2.49
CA LEU A 598 27.77 -25.90 -2.22
C LEU A 598 28.62 -24.97 -1.34
N GLY A 599 29.48 -25.53 -0.44
CA GLY A 599 30.43 -24.75 0.35
C GLY A 599 31.59 -24.14 -0.47
N LYS A 600 31.79 -24.59 -1.73
CA LYS A 600 32.83 -24.11 -2.65
C LYS A 600 32.25 -23.23 -3.78
N VAL A 601 30.96 -23.05 -3.82
CA VAL A 601 30.23 -22.36 -4.92
C VAL A 601 30.75 -20.95 -5.16
N VAL A 602 31.27 -20.30 -4.14
CA VAL A 602 31.87 -18.96 -4.26
C VAL A 602 33.13 -18.99 -5.16
N GLN A 603 33.84 -20.13 -5.21
CA GLN A 603 35.03 -20.30 -6.06
C GLN A 603 34.64 -20.73 -7.49
N GLU A 604 33.46 -21.31 -7.68
CA GLU A 604 32.90 -21.75 -8.97
C GLU A 604 31.93 -20.73 -9.57
N TYR A 605 32.04 -19.50 -9.14
CA TYR A 605 31.21 -18.36 -9.54
C TYR A 605 31.07 -18.19 -11.06
N ASP A 606 32.15 -18.41 -11.80
CA ASP A 606 32.18 -18.24 -13.25
C ASP A 606 31.41 -19.37 -13.98
N GLU A 607 31.33 -20.58 -13.41
CA GLU A 607 30.58 -21.69 -13.99
C GLU A 607 29.07 -21.44 -13.97
N ILE A 608 28.56 -20.81 -12.91
CA ILE A 608 27.14 -20.46 -12.80
C ILE A 608 26.76 -19.39 -13.83
N ARG A 609 27.66 -18.44 -14.06
CA ARG A 609 27.44 -17.33 -15.04
C ARG A 609 27.57 -17.77 -16.49
N THR A 610 28.30 -18.83 -16.76
CA THR A 610 28.56 -19.31 -18.12
C THR A 610 27.56 -20.35 -18.60
N ARG A 611 26.47 -20.56 -17.90
CA ARG A 611 25.39 -21.43 -18.34
C ARG A 611 24.97 -21.10 -19.76
N PRO A 612 25.00 -22.09 -20.69
CA PRO A 612 24.48 -21.87 -22.01
C PRO A 612 22.97 -21.63 -21.93
N TYR A 613 22.51 -20.50 -22.39
CA TYR A 613 21.15 -20.05 -22.29
C TYR A 613 20.27 -20.91 -23.23
N GLN A 614 19.46 -21.81 -22.67
CA GLN A 614 18.40 -22.50 -23.38
C GLN A 614 17.05 -22.04 -22.78
N TYR A 615 16.67 -20.83 -23.08
CA TYR A 615 15.36 -20.35 -22.73
C TYR A 615 14.32 -20.86 -23.73
N ILE A 616 13.37 -21.64 -23.25
CA ILE A 616 12.16 -21.95 -24.02
C ILE A 616 11.23 -20.75 -23.83
N ARG A 617 11.14 -19.89 -24.82
CA ARG A 617 10.12 -18.85 -24.86
C ARG A 617 8.76 -19.56 -24.92
N GLY A 618 8.09 -19.67 -23.78
CA GLY A 618 6.68 -19.99 -23.73
C GLY A 618 5.87 -18.74 -24.11
N GLU A 619 4.73 -18.92 -24.71
CA GLU A 619 3.76 -17.85 -24.84
C GLU A 619 3.38 -17.34 -23.46
N ILE A 620 3.18 -16.03 -23.32
CA ILE A 620 2.73 -15.43 -22.07
C ILE A 620 1.24 -15.67 -21.97
N GLU A 621 0.80 -16.37 -20.93
CA GLU A 621 -0.59 -16.62 -20.63
C GLU A 621 -1.08 -15.66 -19.55
N THR A 622 -2.35 -15.28 -19.60
CA THR A 622 -2.94 -14.35 -18.64
C THR A 622 -3.86 -15.11 -17.68
N LEU A 623 -3.56 -15.04 -16.39
CA LEU A 623 -4.48 -15.46 -15.33
C LEU A 623 -5.48 -14.35 -15.04
N SER A 624 -6.76 -14.69 -14.97
CA SER A 624 -7.81 -13.73 -14.63
C SER A 624 -7.73 -13.27 -13.17
N TYR A 625 -8.30 -12.09 -12.89
CA TYR A 625 -8.39 -11.60 -11.52
C TYR A 625 -9.13 -12.56 -10.57
N LEU A 626 -10.09 -13.34 -11.08
CA LEU A 626 -10.82 -14.33 -10.30
C LEU A 626 -9.91 -15.46 -9.82
N ASP A 627 -9.05 -15.98 -10.71
CA ASP A 627 -8.08 -17.00 -10.33
C ASP A 627 -7.07 -16.43 -9.33
N LEU A 628 -6.70 -15.16 -9.51
CA LEU A 628 -5.83 -14.47 -8.58
C LEU A 628 -6.48 -14.33 -7.19
N ILE A 629 -7.78 -13.95 -7.12
CA ILE A 629 -8.52 -13.88 -5.85
C ILE A 629 -8.53 -15.23 -5.14
N LYS A 630 -8.80 -16.34 -5.85
CA LYS A 630 -8.80 -17.68 -5.27
C LYS A 630 -7.43 -18.08 -4.73
N ILE A 631 -6.38 -17.78 -5.47
CA ILE A 631 -5.00 -18.09 -5.06
C ILE A 631 -4.64 -17.30 -3.79
N ILE A 632 -5.03 -16.02 -3.72
CA ILE A 632 -4.68 -15.11 -2.62
C ILE A 632 -5.54 -15.37 -1.39
N PHE A 633 -6.86 -15.48 -1.56
CA PHE A 633 -7.84 -15.49 -0.46
C PHE A 633 -8.43 -16.87 -0.19
N GLY A 634 -8.07 -17.87 -0.96
CA GLY A 634 -8.64 -19.22 -0.89
C GLY A 634 -9.94 -19.37 -1.70
N PRO A 635 -10.52 -20.57 -1.71
CA PRO A 635 -11.74 -20.84 -2.46
C PRO A 635 -12.93 -20.08 -1.89
N ALA A 636 -13.85 -19.69 -2.79
CA ALA A 636 -15.12 -19.13 -2.37
C ALA A 636 -15.94 -20.15 -1.57
N PRO A 637 -16.80 -19.72 -0.64
CA PRO A 637 -17.72 -20.61 0.07
C PRO A 637 -18.68 -21.29 -0.91
N GLU A 638 -19.03 -22.55 -0.61
CA GLU A 638 -19.96 -23.30 -1.44
C GLU A 638 -21.40 -22.83 -1.22
N ARG A 639 -22.18 -22.83 -2.30
CA ARG A 639 -23.63 -22.59 -2.20
C ARG A 639 -24.30 -23.76 -1.50
N LYS A 640 -25.08 -23.46 -0.47
CA LYS A 640 -25.77 -24.49 0.34
C LYS A 640 -27.25 -24.63 0.04
N GLU A 641 -27.85 -23.67 -0.67
CA GLU A 641 -29.30 -23.64 -0.89
C GLU A 641 -29.67 -23.55 -2.36
N LEU A 642 -30.74 -24.25 -2.73
CA LEU A 642 -31.33 -24.16 -4.07
C LEU A 642 -31.86 -22.73 -4.30
N PRO A 643 -31.49 -22.07 -5.42
CA PRO A 643 -32.05 -20.78 -5.77
C PRO A 643 -33.57 -20.78 -5.82
N ASP A 644 -34.23 -19.73 -5.28
CA ASP A 644 -35.67 -19.63 -5.20
C ASP A 644 -36.38 -19.71 -6.55
N PHE A 645 -35.75 -19.22 -7.63
CA PHE A 645 -36.32 -19.34 -8.96
C PHE A 645 -36.41 -20.81 -9.41
N LEU A 646 -35.48 -21.68 -9.00
CA LEU A 646 -35.53 -23.12 -9.26
C LEU A 646 -36.63 -23.78 -8.45
N LYS A 647 -36.86 -23.36 -7.22
CA LYS A 647 -38.01 -23.82 -6.37
C LYS A 647 -39.35 -23.42 -6.97
N ALA A 648 -39.44 -22.21 -7.56
CA ALA A 648 -40.68 -21.74 -8.22
C ALA A 648 -41.06 -22.57 -9.47
N ILE A 649 -40.06 -23.07 -10.20
CA ILE A 649 -40.27 -23.94 -11.35
C ILE A 649 -40.85 -25.32 -10.90
N ASP A 650 -40.41 -25.86 -9.74
CA ASP A 650 -40.88 -27.13 -9.20
C ASP A 650 -42.33 -27.05 -8.72
N ASN A 651 -42.79 -25.89 -8.26
CA ASN A 651 -44.19 -25.66 -7.81
C ASN A 651 -45.20 -25.63 -8.95
N GLY A 652 -44.88 -26.06 -10.14
CA GLY A 652 -45.82 -26.25 -11.27
C GLY A 652 -45.81 -25.12 -12.29
N GLU A 653 -45.04 -24.06 -12.09
CA GLU A 653 -44.91 -22.98 -13.06
C GLU A 653 -44.04 -23.36 -14.25
N ASN A 654 -43.11 -24.30 -14.09
CA ASN A 654 -42.17 -24.75 -15.14
C ASN A 654 -41.76 -26.23 -15.04
N LYS A 655 -42.41 -27.15 -15.05
CA LYS A 655 -42.33 -28.65 -15.16
C LYS A 655 -40.95 -29.33 -15.19
N ILE A 656 -40.00 -28.92 -14.37
CA ILE A 656 -38.73 -29.65 -14.16
C ILE A 656 -38.85 -30.42 -12.83
N SER A 657 -38.27 -31.62 -12.70
CA SER A 657 -38.32 -32.40 -11.47
C SER A 657 -37.36 -31.87 -10.41
N VAL A 658 -37.68 -32.10 -9.12
CA VAL A 658 -36.80 -31.69 -7.99
C VAL A 658 -35.40 -32.30 -8.14
N GLU A 659 -35.30 -33.56 -8.55
CA GLU A 659 -34.03 -34.24 -8.75
C GLU A 659 -33.18 -33.59 -9.87
N GLU A 660 -33.80 -33.08 -10.89
CA GLU A 660 -33.10 -32.36 -11.98
C GLU A 660 -32.61 -30.98 -11.53
N TYR A 661 -33.36 -30.34 -10.62
CA TYR A 661 -32.95 -29.12 -9.97
C TYR A 661 -31.75 -29.28 -9.07
N GLU A 662 -31.84 -30.26 -8.17
CA GLU A 662 -30.77 -30.57 -7.25
C GLU A 662 -29.45 -30.87 -8.02
N GLN A 663 -29.54 -31.65 -9.10
CA GLN A 663 -28.38 -31.93 -9.95
C GLN A 663 -27.89 -30.73 -10.73
N LEU A 664 -28.78 -29.84 -11.16
CA LEU A 664 -28.40 -28.59 -11.83
C LEU A 664 -27.72 -27.64 -10.86
N ASP A 665 -28.30 -27.48 -9.66
CA ASP A 665 -27.75 -26.61 -8.63
C ASP A 665 -26.41 -27.15 -8.10
N GLU A 666 -26.30 -28.47 -7.92
CA GLU A 666 -25.06 -29.12 -7.53
C GLU A 666 -23.95 -28.92 -8.57
N ARG A 667 -24.28 -29.02 -9.86
CA ARG A 667 -23.33 -28.74 -10.95
C ARG A 667 -22.98 -27.27 -11.08
N LEU A 668 -23.94 -26.37 -10.93
CA LEU A 668 -23.71 -24.92 -10.92
C LEU A 668 -22.82 -24.51 -9.73
N ASN A 669 -22.92 -25.22 -8.61
CA ASN A 669 -22.05 -25.00 -7.45
C ASN A 669 -20.65 -25.59 -7.63
N GLN A 670 -20.51 -26.70 -8.36
CA GLN A 670 -19.20 -27.27 -8.73
C GLN A 670 -18.45 -26.40 -9.76
N LEU A 671 -19.20 -25.67 -10.59
CA LEU A 671 -18.67 -24.73 -11.57
C LEU A 671 -18.49 -23.37 -10.91
N GLU A 672 -17.34 -23.08 -10.41
CA GLU A 672 -16.99 -21.76 -9.87
C GLU A 672 -17.27 -20.60 -10.85
N HIS A 673 -17.35 -20.90 -12.15
CA HIS A 673 -17.58 -19.96 -13.23
C HIS A 673 -18.90 -20.18 -13.97
N SER A 674 -19.76 -21.09 -13.54
CA SER A 674 -21.03 -21.38 -14.22
C SER A 674 -21.91 -20.13 -14.39
N LYS A 675 -21.86 -19.22 -13.44
CA LYS A 675 -22.52 -17.94 -13.49
C LYS A 675 -22.10 -17.11 -14.70
N TYR A 676 -20.78 -16.99 -14.94
CA TYR A 676 -20.23 -16.21 -16.03
C TYR A 676 -20.49 -16.88 -17.38
N LEU A 677 -20.40 -18.20 -17.43
CA LEU A 677 -20.70 -18.97 -18.62
C LEU A 677 -22.15 -18.77 -19.06
N ILE A 678 -23.09 -18.93 -18.14
CA ILE A 678 -24.52 -18.72 -18.38
C ILE A 678 -24.78 -17.27 -18.80
N ASP A 679 -24.17 -16.33 -18.11
CA ASP A 679 -24.29 -14.91 -18.39
C ASP A 679 -23.84 -14.59 -19.82
N TYR A 680 -22.76 -15.19 -20.26
CA TYR A 680 -22.21 -14.95 -21.59
C TYR A 680 -23.06 -15.60 -22.70
N ILE A 681 -23.50 -16.82 -22.52
CA ILE A 681 -24.40 -17.47 -23.48
C ILE A 681 -25.64 -16.60 -23.74
N ILE A 682 -26.19 -16.00 -22.68
CA ILE A 682 -27.35 -15.11 -22.81
C ILE A 682 -27.00 -13.79 -23.51
N ASP A 683 -25.86 -13.19 -23.20
CA ASP A 683 -25.45 -11.94 -23.85
C ASP A 683 -25.22 -12.14 -25.33
N MET A 684 -24.61 -13.26 -25.75
CA MET A 684 -24.44 -13.61 -27.13
C MET A 684 -25.77 -13.79 -27.87
N GLU A 685 -26.76 -14.42 -27.23
CA GLU A 685 -28.09 -14.55 -27.86
C GLU A 685 -28.85 -13.22 -27.97
N ASN A 686 -28.69 -12.34 -26.97
CA ASN A 686 -29.27 -11.01 -27.02
C ASN A 686 -28.61 -10.13 -28.11
N ASN A 687 -27.33 -10.34 -28.40
CA ASN A 687 -26.59 -9.61 -29.42
C ASN A 687 -26.79 -10.19 -30.83
N ARG A 688 -27.31 -11.43 -30.98
CA ARG A 688 -27.68 -12.03 -32.27
C ARG A 688 -29.08 -11.59 -32.76
N LYS A 689 -29.87 -10.92 -31.94
CA LYS A 689 -31.15 -10.28 -32.31
C LYS A 689 -30.96 -8.83 -32.71
#